data_7102f5708896b00a46a4edf56f0da1ee
#
_entry.id   7102f5708896b00a46a4edf56f0da1ee
#
_cell.length_a   1.000
_cell.length_b   1.000
_cell.length_c   1.000
_cell.angle_alpha   90.00
_cell.angle_beta   90.00
_cell.angle_gamma   90.00
#
_symmetry.space_group_name_H-M   'P 1'
#
loop_
_entity.id
_entity.type
_entity.pdbx_description
1 polymer ?
#
loop_
_entity_poly.entity_id
_entity_poly.type
_entity_poly.pdbx_seq_one_letter_code
_entity_poly.pdbx_strand_id
1 'polypeptide(L)'
;MINKFYLDKEKDIIVNLKKTDADEITYILETPNHNTGNLITNLAKICGLQIQKNNKDMKIIIGKILASINSNNEEVYIFRLGGIKIANIYEDRIEIKAKIPAITKTFMSQTKNYNLPIEKTIVKTYILKKSKFRTDLHTHMNANLFPDCLIALGIVHQIRYPLYYIKKLNLKLSKNQEEKIYKQREEVEKQFINSKLQGKYKIRKIDDNTFINFADFILNNLENAEYNIEKIRNSLAIMKDGQAVFTNLEKCYIYRYIFAKGVESQKKINLKEELINKIPEIDIKKYVCEMLKDKKTNCIYKNNTLRQDKLLWIAREYQKQGIKYVEITDTDLAKNGEPAIKMLEEIHSIMPLIEKETGVQIRFLIGIRRIPLTIIKDQKTSNTYLRENINVLRAVAKSPYVVGSDFIGEEINDISDLQPAIKEIVRYINEEDKDFTIRIHAGENDSLRNNVRKSIMCVKESLEKEQEMPRCRIGHGLYSEDLNTESGKELLKLMKDTGVVIEFQLTSNVRLNNLSDLKNHPIKIFLKNGIKCVQGTDGGGMYGSDTFDEQLALQNLLELSDDEFAKMREVEDEITTKNNIYFMQKSEKFDKFLSGRTIKEAILEEEDKYMKETENQDELRINTKLDSEKELATKIKNLPIDKVPIIIAGGSFNTKGRETKATEEGLKTLKKFVENVNSNNVYFVIGHKMQGYEKALVDISKELNKEIEINAIVPKNVTEKVKNRLLDANVSGICISPETEELGIYKSFNYEIFERRKSIVIAFDGNSPVSNLVQEAKNGKGKAKIYVNSDVDILKQKAESLQGYVTMFNDKNDIVDDIFKDNPEIK
;
A
#
# COMPACT_ATOMS: atom_id res chain seq x y z
N MET A 1 -29.23 -1.52 21.36
CA MET A 1 -27.85 -1.11 21.77
C MET A 1 -27.78 -1.21 23.28
N ILE A 2 -26.84 -1.97 23.84
CA ILE A 2 -26.65 -2.01 25.31
C ILE A 2 -25.92 -0.74 25.67
N ASN A 3 -26.64 0.22 26.27
CA ASN A 3 -26.10 1.51 26.64
C ASN A 3 -25.36 1.50 27.98
N LYS A 4 -25.30 0.35 28.66
CA LYS A 4 -24.73 0.20 30.00
C LYS A 4 -24.15 -1.21 30.18
N PHE A 5 -22.92 -1.27 30.70
CA PHE A 5 -22.27 -2.55 31.04
C PHE A 5 -21.32 -2.41 32.24
N TYR A 6 -20.99 -3.54 32.87
CA TYR A 6 -19.97 -3.55 33.93
C TYR A 6 -18.58 -3.70 33.32
N LEU A 7 -17.69 -2.75 33.62
CA LEU A 7 -16.27 -2.86 33.28
C LEU A 7 -15.59 -3.88 34.20
N ASP A 8 -15.91 -3.84 35.47
CA ASP A 8 -15.43 -4.77 36.49
C ASP A 8 -16.56 -4.97 37.53
N LYS A 9 -17.10 -6.20 37.59
CA LYS A 9 -18.19 -6.53 38.52
C LYS A 9 -17.73 -6.57 39.99
N GLU A 10 -16.51 -7.02 40.25
CA GLU A 10 -15.98 -7.11 41.62
C GLU A 10 -15.73 -5.74 42.20
N LYS A 11 -15.39 -4.77 41.38
CA LYS A 11 -15.12 -3.39 41.78
C LYS A 11 -16.28 -2.45 41.54
N ASP A 12 -17.39 -3.00 41.07
CA ASP A 12 -18.67 -2.29 40.84
C ASP A 12 -18.51 -1.05 39.93
N ILE A 13 -17.70 -1.18 38.88
CA ILE A 13 -17.51 -0.09 37.91
C ILE A 13 -18.47 -0.25 36.77
N ILE A 14 -19.39 0.69 36.66
CA ILE A 14 -20.40 0.76 35.63
C ILE A 14 -19.97 1.74 34.56
N VAL A 15 -20.16 1.38 33.30
CA VAL A 15 -19.94 2.25 32.14
C VAL A 15 -21.25 2.53 31.46
N ASN A 16 -21.59 3.79 31.37
CA ASN A 16 -22.70 4.30 30.56
C ASN A 16 -22.14 4.86 29.24
N LEU A 17 -22.87 4.63 28.15
CA LEU A 17 -22.51 5.11 26.81
C LEU A 17 -23.30 6.38 26.49
N LYS A 18 -22.60 7.45 26.17
CA LYS A 18 -23.17 8.67 25.62
C LYS A 18 -22.59 8.87 24.21
N LYS A 19 -23.41 8.70 23.19
CA LYS A 19 -22.97 9.00 21.81
C LYS A 19 -22.86 10.52 21.66
N THR A 20 -21.66 11.00 21.37
CA THR A 20 -21.39 12.44 21.22
C THR A 20 -21.24 12.87 19.77
N ASP A 21 -20.68 11.99 18.90
CA ASP A 21 -20.46 12.29 17.49
C ASP A 21 -20.48 11.03 16.62
N ALA A 22 -20.49 11.20 15.30
CA ALA A 22 -20.40 10.08 14.36
C ALA A 22 -19.12 9.26 14.55
N ASP A 23 -18.08 9.88 15.09
CA ASP A 23 -16.71 9.35 15.16
C ASP A 23 -16.20 9.09 16.57
N GLU A 24 -16.89 9.60 17.60
CA GLU A 24 -16.48 9.47 18.97
C GLU A 24 -17.63 8.92 19.83
N ILE A 25 -17.26 8.06 20.77
CA ILE A 25 -18.17 7.59 21.82
C ILE A 25 -17.62 8.12 23.14
N THR A 26 -18.47 8.76 23.94
CA THR A 26 -18.15 9.12 25.31
C THR A 26 -18.61 8.02 26.25
N TYR A 27 -17.69 7.48 27.02
CA TYR A 27 -17.96 6.52 28.08
C TYR A 27 -17.93 7.26 29.41
N ILE A 28 -19.00 7.08 30.18
CA ILE A 28 -19.12 7.65 31.54
C ILE A 28 -18.97 6.50 32.53
N LEU A 29 -17.88 6.54 33.32
CA LEU A 29 -17.62 5.55 34.36
C LEU A 29 -18.13 6.06 35.69
N GLU A 30 -18.91 5.25 36.36
CA GLU A 30 -19.51 5.54 37.65
C GLU A 30 -19.33 4.34 38.60
N THR A 31 -19.31 4.62 39.89
CA THR A 31 -19.49 3.60 40.93
C THR A 31 -20.77 3.90 41.69
N PRO A 32 -21.50 2.89 42.21
CA PRO A 32 -22.71 3.09 42.96
C PRO A 32 -22.61 4.04 44.16
N ASN A 33 -21.40 4.21 44.67
CA ASN A 33 -21.14 5.05 45.85
C ASN A 33 -20.64 6.46 45.48
N HIS A 34 -20.75 6.87 44.24
CA HIS A 34 -20.38 8.21 43.72
C HIS A 34 -19.08 8.80 44.27
N ASN A 35 -18.11 7.95 44.59
CA ASN A 35 -16.82 8.38 45.12
C ASN A 35 -15.74 8.23 44.05
N THR A 36 -15.42 9.32 43.38
CA THR A 36 -14.40 9.37 42.32
C THR A 36 -13.02 8.93 42.80
N GLY A 37 -12.71 9.16 44.08
CA GLY A 37 -11.47 8.69 44.70
C GLY A 37 -11.34 7.17 44.70
N ASN A 38 -12.44 6.46 45.00
CA ASN A 38 -12.48 5.00 44.94
C ASN A 38 -12.44 4.50 43.48
N LEU A 39 -13.13 5.19 42.59
CA LEU A 39 -13.12 4.87 41.17
C LEU A 39 -11.70 4.99 40.60
N ILE A 40 -10.99 6.09 40.91
CA ILE A 40 -9.60 6.33 40.46
C ILE A 40 -8.67 5.26 41.07
N THR A 41 -8.84 4.95 42.37
CA THR A 41 -8.04 3.93 43.02
C THR A 41 -8.24 2.54 42.40
N ASN A 42 -9.47 2.18 42.09
CA ASN A 42 -9.81 0.91 41.50
C ASN A 42 -9.30 0.82 40.03
N LEU A 43 -9.44 1.89 39.27
CA LEU A 43 -8.88 1.96 37.91
C LEU A 43 -7.34 1.85 37.93
N ALA A 44 -6.67 2.53 38.83
CA ALA A 44 -5.23 2.41 39.02
C ALA A 44 -4.79 0.98 39.35
N LYS A 45 -5.49 0.29 40.23
CA LYS A 45 -5.23 -1.12 40.56
C LYS A 45 -5.47 -2.04 39.35
N ILE A 46 -6.53 -1.84 38.60
CA ILE A 46 -6.83 -2.59 37.38
C ILE A 46 -5.70 -2.40 36.34
N CYS A 47 -5.14 -1.18 36.27
CA CYS A 47 -4.05 -0.83 35.38
C CYS A 47 -2.67 -1.29 35.90
N GLY A 48 -2.58 -1.86 37.10
CA GLY A 48 -1.31 -2.24 37.72
C GLY A 48 -0.45 -1.02 38.12
N LEU A 49 -1.08 0.10 38.44
CA LEU A 49 -0.44 1.38 38.70
C LEU A 49 -0.37 1.62 40.22
N GLN A 50 0.75 2.19 40.72
CA GLN A 50 0.89 2.55 42.11
C GLN A 50 0.33 3.97 42.39
N ILE A 51 -0.48 4.10 43.44
CA ILE A 51 -1.01 5.37 43.89
C ILE A 51 -0.16 5.82 45.10
N GLN A 52 0.51 6.98 44.98
CA GLN A 52 1.14 7.61 46.14
C GLN A 52 0.13 8.55 46.79
N LYS A 53 -0.20 8.27 48.05
CA LYS A 53 -0.98 9.16 48.93
C LYS A 53 -0.05 10.20 49.57
N ASN A 54 -0.20 11.44 49.17
CA ASN A 54 0.29 12.57 49.98
C ASN A 54 -0.86 13.13 50.83
N ASN A 55 -0.54 13.51 52.04
CA ASN A 55 -1.45 13.75 53.15
C ASN A 55 -2.53 14.85 52.97
N LYS A 56 -2.70 15.48 51.84
CA LYS A 56 -3.78 16.46 51.65
C LYS A 56 -4.46 16.40 50.26
N ASP A 57 -3.83 15.83 49.24
CA ASP A 57 -4.42 15.66 47.90
C ASP A 57 -4.00 14.33 47.33
N MET A 58 -4.94 13.54 46.81
CA MET A 58 -4.62 12.35 46.06
C MET A 58 -3.99 12.76 44.72
N LYS A 59 -2.66 12.91 44.75
CA LYS A 59 -1.91 13.04 43.48
C LYS A 59 -1.63 11.65 42.95
N ILE A 60 -2.31 11.31 41.87
CA ILE A 60 -1.97 10.14 41.09
C ILE A 60 -0.73 10.51 40.27
N ILE A 61 0.40 9.95 40.65
CA ILE A 61 1.69 10.13 39.96
C ILE A 61 1.80 9.07 38.84
N ILE A 62 0.88 9.16 37.87
CA ILE A 62 1.02 8.40 36.61
C ILE A 62 0.38 9.24 35.52
N GLY A 63 1.11 10.19 35.09
CA GLY A 63 0.65 11.22 34.19
C GLY A 63 0.40 12.53 34.93
N LYS A 64 0.63 13.64 34.25
CA LYS A 64 0.29 14.94 34.79
C LYS A 64 -1.22 15.09 34.85
N ILE A 65 -1.81 15.14 36.01
CA ILE A 65 -3.16 15.62 36.18
C ILE A 65 -3.10 17.13 36.12
N LEU A 66 -3.69 17.72 35.13
CA LEU A 66 -3.80 19.16 34.99
C LEU A 66 -5.25 19.54 35.32
N ALA A 67 -5.42 20.36 36.36
CA ALA A 67 -6.69 21.02 36.63
C ALA A 67 -6.99 22.00 35.46
N SER A 68 -8.19 21.97 34.93
CA SER A 68 -8.71 22.98 34.02
C SER A 68 -10.16 23.28 34.38
N ILE A 69 -10.58 24.51 34.12
CA ILE A 69 -11.99 24.90 34.23
C ILE A 69 -12.64 24.66 32.87
N ASN A 70 -13.72 23.91 32.88
CA ASN A 70 -14.49 23.69 31.63
C ASN A 70 -15.39 24.90 31.31
N SER A 71 -16.12 24.88 30.20
CA SER A 71 -17.05 25.92 29.74
C SER A 71 -18.21 26.16 30.70
N ASN A 72 -18.42 25.27 31.67
CA ASN A 72 -19.49 25.39 32.69
C ASN A 72 -18.99 25.80 34.05
N ASN A 73 -17.75 26.28 34.18
CA ASN A 73 -17.08 26.62 35.43
C ASN A 73 -16.93 25.44 36.42
N GLU A 74 -17.01 24.20 35.96
CA GLU A 74 -16.73 23.04 36.81
C GLU A 74 -15.23 22.76 36.80
N GLU A 75 -14.68 22.40 37.96
CA GLU A 75 -13.29 21.97 38.10
C GLU A 75 -13.13 20.58 37.50
N VAL A 76 -12.29 20.45 36.47
CA VAL A 76 -12.06 19.20 35.70
C VAL A 76 -10.61 18.83 35.81
N TYR A 77 -10.33 17.64 36.29
CA TYR A 77 -9.01 17.07 36.26
C TYR A 77 -8.82 16.30 34.97
N ILE A 78 -7.80 16.67 34.20
CA ILE A 78 -7.51 16.01 32.91
C ILE A 78 -6.46 14.94 33.14
N PHE A 79 -6.85 13.68 32.97
CA PHE A 79 -5.89 12.57 33.00
C PHE A 79 -5.18 12.43 31.66
N ARG A 80 -3.83 12.51 31.71
CA ARG A 80 -2.98 12.32 30.52
C ARG A 80 -1.98 11.19 30.78
N LEU A 81 -1.81 10.31 29.78
CA LEU A 81 -0.79 9.28 29.77
C LEU A 81 0.11 9.52 28.55
N GLY A 82 1.42 9.67 28.76
CA GLY A 82 2.34 9.94 27.68
C GLY A 82 2.03 11.21 26.86
N GLY A 83 1.39 12.22 27.49
CA GLY A 83 0.99 13.46 26.82
C GLY A 83 -0.38 13.42 26.13
N ILE A 84 -1.00 12.25 25.98
CA ILE A 84 -2.34 12.10 25.40
C ILE A 84 -3.41 12.28 26.46
N LYS A 85 -4.40 13.14 26.17
CA LYS A 85 -5.59 13.29 27.02
C LYS A 85 -6.44 12.03 26.91
N ILE A 86 -6.66 11.37 28.06
CA ILE A 86 -7.42 10.10 28.11
C ILE A 86 -8.81 10.32 28.67
N ALA A 87 -8.93 11.08 29.76
CA ALA A 87 -10.17 11.25 30.46
C ALA A 87 -10.30 12.64 31.06
N ASN A 88 -11.54 13.09 31.22
CA ASN A 88 -11.92 14.15 32.16
C ASN A 88 -12.42 13.46 33.42
N ILE A 89 -11.91 13.92 34.58
CA ILE A 89 -12.30 13.42 35.88
C ILE A 89 -13.10 14.52 36.57
N TYR A 90 -14.35 14.24 36.87
CA TYR A 90 -15.24 15.10 37.63
C TYR A 90 -15.39 14.54 39.04
N GLU A 91 -16.08 15.28 39.93
CA GLU A 91 -16.31 14.85 41.31
C GLU A 91 -17.12 13.53 41.38
N ASP A 92 -18.07 13.35 40.47
CA ASP A 92 -19.03 12.24 40.44
C ASP A 92 -18.80 11.20 39.33
N ARG A 93 -17.96 11.53 38.34
CA ARG A 93 -17.79 10.67 37.15
C ARG A 93 -16.44 10.84 36.48
N ILE A 94 -16.07 9.85 35.66
CA ILE A 94 -14.94 9.93 34.73
C ILE A 94 -15.51 9.79 33.31
N GLU A 95 -15.25 10.78 32.47
CA GLU A 95 -15.63 10.78 31.05
C GLU A 95 -14.43 10.45 30.17
N ILE A 96 -14.55 9.39 29.37
CA ILE A 96 -13.53 8.94 28.42
C ILE A 96 -14.10 9.09 27.03
N LYS A 97 -13.42 9.88 26.19
CA LYS A 97 -13.72 9.97 24.77
C LYS A 97 -12.85 8.99 24.00
N ALA A 98 -13.46 8.03 23.34
CA ALA A 98 -12.79 7.05 22.51
C ALA A 98 -13.21 7.19 21.05
N LYS A 99 -12.24 7.24 20.17
CA LYS A 99 -12.44 7.18 18.73
C LYS A 99 -12.90 5.78 18.33
N ILE A 100 -13.91 5.67 17.49
CA ILE A 100 -14.25 4.39 16.86
C ILE A 100 -13.16 4.09 15.84
N PRO A 101 -12.47 2.93 15.90
CA PRO A 101 -11.47 2.58 14.91
C PRO A 101 -11.98 2.70 13.48
N ALA A 102 -11.22 3.31 12.61
CA ALA A 102 -11.62 3.58 11.23
C ALA A 102 -12.02 2.31 10.47
N ILE A 103 -11.33 1.19 10.73
CA ILE A 103 -11.66 -0.10 10.14
C ILE A 103 -13.00 -0.64 10.64
N THR A 104 -13.31 -0.46 11.93
CA THR A 104 -14.59 -0.87 12.53
C THR A 104 -15.73 -0.12 11.86
N LYS A 105 -15.60 1.18 11.62
CA LYS A 105 -16.60 1.97 10.86
C LYS A 105 -16.78 1.44 9.46
N THR A 106 -15.70 1.10 8.76
CA THR A 106 -15.75 0.55 7.42
C THR A 106 -16.59 -0.73 7.39
N PHE A 107 -16.38 -1.65 8.33
CA PHE A 107 -17.18 -2.86 8.43
C PHE A 107 -18.63 -2.59 8.84
N MET A 108 -18.87 -1.69 9.79
CA MET A 108 -20.23 -1.31 10.21
C MET A 108 -21.04 -0.68 9.07
N SER A 109 -20.40 0.05 8.16
CA SER A 109 -21.05 0.62 6.98
C SER A 109 -21.32 -0.39 5.87
N GLN A 110 -20.54 -1.47 5.80
CA GLN A 110 -20.68 -2.52 4.78
C GLN A 110 -21.67 -3.62 5.16
N THR A 111 -21.83 -3.89 6.45
CA THR A 111 -22.63 -5.00 6.95
C THR A 111 -23.65 -4.48 7.98
N LYS A 112 -24.91 -4.39 7.57
CA LYS A 112 -26.03 -3.99 8.47
C LYS A 112 -26.21 -4.91 9.69
N ASN A 113 -25.49 -6.04 9.78
CA ASN A 113 -25.76 -7.14 10.72
C ASN A 113 -24.60 -7.46 11.69
N TYR A 114 -23.55 -6.63 11.79
CA TYR A 114 -22.48 -6.88 12.76
C TYR A 114 -22.83 -6.26 14.13
N ASN A 115 -23.39 -7.09 15.03
CA ASN A 115 -23.39 -6.81 16.47
C ASN A 115 -22.03 -7.19 17.06
N LEU A 116 -21.04 -6.31 16.91
CA LEU A 116 -19.74 -6.52 17.52
C LEU A 116 -19.78 -6.02 18.97
N PRO A 117 -19.25 -6.79 19.97
CA PRO A 117 -19.11 -6.34 21.35
C PRO A 117 -17.91 -5.37 21.50
N ILE A 118 -17.86 -4.38 20.62
CA ILE A 118 -16.75 -3.44 20.44
C ILE A 118 -16.54 -2.58 21.67
N GLU A 119 -17.66 -2.16 22.30
CA GLU A 119 -17.69 -1.12 23.29
C GLU A 119 -16.88 -1.48 24.54
N LYS A 120 -17.08 -2.69 25.06
CA LYS A 120 -16.37 -3.15 26.26
C LYS A 120 -14.87 -3.29 26.03
N THR A 121 -14.48 -3.75 24.84
CA THR A 121 -13.06 -3.93 24.48
C THR A 121 -12.40 -2.59 24.23
N ILE A 122 -13.04 -1.66 23.54
CA ILE A 122 -12.52 -0.30 23.34
C ILE A 122 -12.29 0.36 24.70
N VAL A 123 -13.28 0.36 25.59
CA VAL A 123 -13.12 0.97 26.93
C VAL A 123 -11.97 0.33 27.68
N LYS A 124 -11.91 -1.00 27.75
CA LYS A 124 -10.79 -1.69 28.40
C LYS A 124 -9.45 -1.30 27.81
N THR A 125 -9.34 -1.24 26.49
CA THR A 125 -8.08 -0.94 25.82
C THR A 125 -7.67 0.52 26.00
N TYR A 126 -8.60 1.47 25.94
CA TYR A 126 -8.30 2.88 26.17
C TYR A 126 -7.99 3.19 27.64
N ILE A 127 -8.69 2.59 28.58
CA ILE A 127 -8.49 2.82 30.02
C ILE A 127 -7.25 2.07 30.54
N LEU A 128 -7.15 0.77 30.19
CA LEU A 128 -6.11 -0.09 30.74
C LEU A 128 -4.79 0.06 29.99
N LYS A 129 -4.79 0.71 28.83
CA LYS A 129 -3.60 0.97 27.99
C LYS A 129 -2.53 -0.11 28.04
N LYS A 130 -2.93 -1.33 28.01
CA LYS A 130 -1.99 -2.42 27.71
C LYS A 130 -1.88 -2.47 26.19
N SER A 131 -1.04 -1.59 25.62
CA SER A 131 -0.57 -1.84 24.28
C SER A 131 -0.01 -3.26 24.26
N LYS A 132 -0.62 -4.13 23.47
CA LYS A 132 -0.17 -5.51 23.35
C LYS A 132 1.05 -5.59 22.43
N PHE A 133 1.19 -4.62 21.53
CA PHE A 133 2.28 -4.52 20.58
C PHE A 133 3.13 -3.27 20.84
N ARG A 134 4.43 -3.39 20.55
CA ARG A 134 5.40 -2.30 20.64
C ARG A 134 6.13 -2.05 19.35
N THR A 135 5.73 -2.75 18.28
CA THR A 135 6.36 -2.65 16.97
C THR A 135 5.36 -2.35 15.87
N ASP A 136 5.86 -1.83 14.77
CA ASP A 136 5.24 -1.91 13.46
C ASP A 136 6.26 -2.54 12.52
N LEU A 137 6.08 -3.84 12.25
CA LEU A 137 7.05 -4.63 11.48
C LEU A 137 6.78 -4.63 9.98
N HIS A 138 5.66 -4.02 9.53
CA HIS A 138 5.34 -3.93 8.12
C HIS A 138 4.72 -2.58 7.79
N THR A 139 5.55 -1.69 7.30
CA THR A 139 5.09 -0.39 6.82
C THR A 139 5.99 0.18 5.73
N HIS A 140 5.50 1.19 5.01
CA HIS A 140 6.19 1.82 3.90
C HIS A 140 6.52 3.28 4.19
N MET A 141 7.75 3.73 3.83
CA MET A 141 8.26 5.08 4.09
C MET A 141 7.30 6.21 3.67
N ASN A 142 6.61 5.99 2.57
CA ASN A 142 5.72 6.99 1.99
C ASN A 142 4.24 6.64 2.20
N ALA A 143 3.88 6.16 3.40
CA ALA A 143 2.53 5.81 3.77
C ALA A 143 2.18 6.08 5.26
N ASN A 144 3.14 6.53 6.07
CA ASN A 144 3.03 6.55 7.54
C ASN A 144 2.38 7.79 8.13
N LEU A 145 2.54 8.96 7.51
CA LEU A 145 2.09 10.22 8.11
C LEU A 145 0.63 10.53 7.76
N PHE A 146 -0.14 10.93 8.73
CA PHE A 146 -1.51 11.38 8.51
C PHE A 146 -1.54 12.62 7.59
N PRO A 147 -2.63 12.83 6.84
CA PRO A 147 -2.76 13.89 5.87
C PRO A 147 -2.40 15.28 6.40
N ASP A 148 -2.80 15.62 7.62
CA ASP A 148 -2.54 16.94 8.20
C ASP A 148 -1.05 17.19 8.46
N CYS A 149 -0.32 16.17 8.88
CA CYS A 149 1.13 16.25 9.02
C CYS A 149 1.82 16.39 7.65
N LEU A 150 1.35 15.69 6.62
CA LEU A 150 1.87 15.82 5.26
C LEU A 150 1.60 17.19 4.65
N ILE A 151 0.41 17.75 4.88
CA ILE A 151 0.05 19.11 4.45
C ILE A 151 0.98 20.12 5.12
N ALA A 152 1.21 19.96 6.43
CA ALA A 152 2.12 20.82 7.17
C ALA A 152 3.57 20.72 6.65
N LEU A 153 4.08 19.51 6.37
CA LEU A 153 5.38 19.31 5.72
C LEU A 153 5.44 19.99 4.36
N GLY A 154 4.36 19.87 3.57
CA GLY A 154 4.24 20.53 2.27
C GLY A 154 4.32 22.04 2.36
N ILE A 155 3.73 22.64 3.39
CA ILE A 155 3.82 24.07 3.67
C ILE A 155 5.25 24.46 4.10
N VAL A 156 5.82 23.78 5.06
CA VAL A 156 7.14 24.11 5.64
C VAL A 156 8.26 23.93 4.61
N HIS A 157 8.24 22.85 3.84
CA HIS A 157 9.20 22.59 2.77
C HIS A 157 8.86 23.28 1.45
N GLN A 158 7.68 23.90 1.38
CA GLN A 158 7.23 24.64 0.20
C GLN A 158 7.29 23.79 -1.07
N ILE A 159 6.64 22.62 -1.05
CA ILE A 159 6.64 21.69 -2.17
C ILE A 159 5.93 22.28 -3.40
N ARG A 160 6.25 21.76 -4.59
CA ARG A 160 5.54 22.06 -5.83
C ARG A 160 4.23 21.31 -5.89
N TYR A 161 3.12 22.02 -6.11
CA TYR A 161 1.80 21.42 -6.23
C TYR A 161 1.27 21.61 -7.68
N PRO A 162 0.94 20.53 -8.40
CA PRO A 162 0.61 20.59 -9.82
C PRO A 162 -0.75 21.26 -10.12
N LEU A 163 -0.83 22.03 -11.17
CA LEU A 163 -2.07 22.63 -11.67
C LEU A 163 -3.13 21.55 -12.02
N TYR A 164 -2.68 20.37 -12.46
CA TYR A 164 -3.58 19.25 -12.75
C TYR A 164 -4.49 18.91 -11.54
N TYR A 165 -3.94 18.84 -10.33
CA TYR A 165 -4.73 18.53 -9.13
C TYR A 165 -5.55 19.72 -8.65
N ILE A 166 -5.10 20.94 -8.85
CA ILE A 166 -5.91 22.15 -8.60
C ILE A 166 -7.19 22.10 -9.43
N LYS A 167 -7.08 21.82 -10.73
CA LYS A 167 -8.23 21.69 -11.62
C LYS A 167 -9.11 20.51 -11.28
N LYS A 168 -8.51 19.33 -11.04
CA LYS A 168 -9.25 18.09 -10.81
C LYS A 168 -10.05 18.09 -9.50
N LEU A 169 -9.52 18.75 -8.46
CA LEU A 169 -10.18 18.93 -7.17
C LEU A 169 -11.06 20.17 -7.09
N ASN A 170 -11.12 20.96 -8.16
CA ASN A 170 -11.78 22.27 -8.16
C ASN A 170 -11.30 23.18 -7.00
N LEU A 171 -9.98 23.20 -6.77
CA LEU A 171 -9.40 24.06 -5.74
C LEU A 171 -9.48 25.52 -6.17
N LYS A 172 -9.69 26.38 -5.21
CA LYS A 172 -9.84 27.82 -5.43
C LYS A 172 -8.50 28.53 -5.37
N LEU A 173 -8.18 29.31 -6.38
CA LEU A 173 -7.02 30.19 -6.44
C LEU A 173 -7.43 31.64 -6.14
N SER A 174 -6.52 32.43 -5.59
CA SER A 174 -6.68 33.86 -5.61
C SER A 174 -6.39 34.42 -7.01
N LYS A 175 -6.94 35.61 -7.36
CA LYS A 175 -6.72 36.22 -8.69
C LYS A 175 -5.23 36.30 -9.07
N ASN A 176 -4.39 36.72 -8.13
CA ASN A 176 -2.94 36.79 -8.34
C ASN A 176 -2.30 35.42 -8.60
N GLN A 177 -2.78 34.38 -7.93
CA GLN A 177 -2.30 33.00 -8.15
C GLN A 177 -2.74 32.48 -9.51
N GLU A 178 -3.97 32.78 -9.93
CA GLU A 178 -4.47 32.39 -11.25
C GLU A 178 -3.62 33.00 -12.36
N GLU A 179 -3.39 34.32 -12.34
CA GLU A 179 -2.57 35.00 -13.34
C GLU A 179 -1.16 34.41 -13.44
N LYS A 180 -0.52 34.15 -12.28
CA LYS A 180 0.83 33.61 -12.24
C LYS A 180 0.91 32.18 -12.78
N ILE A 181 -0.02 31.33 -12.38
CA ILE A 181 0.04 29.90 -12.76
C ILE A 181 -0.33 29.67 -14.22
N TYR A 182 -1.28 30.46 -14.77
CA TYR A 182 -1.62 30.35 -16.19
C TYR A 182 -0.54 30.92 -17.09
N LYS A 183 0.13 32.01 -16.70
CA LYS A 183 1.33 32.49 -17.40
C LYS A 183 2.45 31.44 -17.43
N GLN A 184 2.69 30.78 -16.29
CA GLN A 184 3.64 29.67 -16.23
C GLN A 184 3.21 28.48 -17.11
N ARG A 185 1.90 28.17 -17.15
CA ARG A 185 1.36 27.11 -17.99
C ARG A 185 1.62 27.38 -19.48
N GLU A 186 1.48 28.60 -19.93
CA GLU A 186 1.80 29.00 -21.32
C GLU A 186 3.30 28.75 -21.63
N GLU A 187 4.21 29.05 -20.69
CA GLU A 187 5.65 28.73 -20.86
C GLU A 187 5.91 27.23 -20.91
N VAL A 188 5.25 26.45 -20.06
CA VAL A 188 5.35 24.99 -20.08
C VAL A 188 4.79 24.42 -21.39
N GLU A 189 3.67 24.95 -21.90
CA GLU A 189 3.06 24.51 -23.16
C GLU A 189 3.99 24.65 -24.36
N LYS A 190 4.84 25.72 -24.40
CA LYS A 190 5.85 25.90 -25.43
C LYS A 190 6.85 24.74 -25.50
N GLN A 191 7.17 24.10 -24.37
CA GLN A 191 8.08 22.95 -24.32
C GLN A 191 7.48 21.70 -24.99
N PHE A 192 6.15 21.64 -25.12
CA PHE A 192 5.42 20.51 -25.72
C PHE A 192 4.95 20.77 -27.16
N ILE A 193 5.40 21.87 -27.81
CA ILE A 193 4.99 22.17 -29.20
C ILE A 193 5.38 21.04 -30.15
N ASN A 194 6.61 20.52 -30.02
CA ASN A 194 7.16 19.47 -30.89
C ASN A 194 6.97 18.05 -30.31
N SER A 195 6.16 17.91 -29.24
CA SER A 195 5.94 16.60 -28.64
C SER A 195 4.97 15.76 -29.49
N LYS A 196 5.18 14.43 -29.49
CA LYS A 196 4.23 13.49 -30.11
C LYS A 196 2.91 13.35 -29.34
N LEU A 197 2.79 14.00 -28.18
CA LEU A 197 1.61 13.94 -27.32
C LEU A 197 0.47 14.77 -27.93
N GLN A 198 -0.76 14.23 -27.87
CA GLN A 198 -1.95 14.90 -28.42
C GLN A 198 -3.13 14.87 -27.44
N GLY A 199 -4.11 15.74 -27.67
CA GLY A 199 -5.38 15.75 -26.96
C GLY A 199 -5.26 15.86 -25.45
N LYS A 200 -6.06 15.08 -24.72
CA LYS A 200 -6.11 15.10 -23.25
C LYS A 200 -4.78 14.77 -22.60
N TYR A 201 -3.97 13.89 -23.21
CA TYR A 201 -2.66 13.53 -22.67
C TYR A 201 -1.68 14.70 -22.69
N LYS A 202 -1.66 15.46 -23.80
CA LYS A 202 -0.82 16.67 -23.90
C LYS A 202 -1.24 17.71 -22.85
N ILE A 203 -2.55 17.96 -22.71
CA ILE A 203 -3.10 18.88 -21.71
C ILE A 203 -2.69 18.44 -20.30
N ARG A 204 -2.88 17.16 -19.99
CA ARG A 204 -2.51 16.62 -18.68
C ARG A 204 -1.02 16.78 -18.41
N LYS A 205 -0.14 16.45 -19.35
CA LYS A 205 1.32 16.63 -19.20
C LYS A 205 1.71 18.07 -18.97
N ILE A 206 1.08 19.04 -19.66
CA ILE A 206 1.30 20.46 -19.42
C ILE A 206 0.87 20.84 -18.00
N ASP A 207 -0.33 20.44 -17.57
CA ASP A 207 -0.85 20.75 -16.24
C ASP A 207 -0.07 20.04 -15.13
N ASP A 208 0.41 18.81 -15.34
CA ASP A 208 1.28 18.08 -14.42
C ASP A 208 2.67 18.75 -14.23
N ASN A 209 3.15 19.47 -15.23
CA ASN A 209 4.42 20.21 -15.21
C ASN A 209 4.28 21.69 -14.89
N THR A 210 3.07 22.18 -14.63
CA THR A 210 2.78 23.54 -14.17
C THR A 210 2.53 23.50 -12.67
N PHE A 211 3.32 24.22 -11.89
CA PHE A 211 3.32 24.09 -10.43
C PHE A 211 3.10 25.42 -9.71
N ILE A 212 2.41 25.39 -8.59
CA ILE A 212 2.40 26.46 -7.59
C ILE A 212 3.21 26.04 -6.38
N ASN A 213 3.84 27.00 -5.70
CA ASN A 213 4.41 26.77 -4.37
C ASN A 213 3.26 26.50 -3.38
N PHE A 214 3.28 25.35 -2.71
CA PHE A 214 2.17 24.93 -1.86
C PHE A 214 1.95 25.85 -0.64
N ALA A 215 3.02 26.39 -0.07
CA ALA A 215 2.89 27.38 0.99
C ALA A 215 2.26 28.69 0.49
N ASP A 216 2.65 29.17 -0.71
CA ASP A 216 2.01 30.33 -1.35
C ASP A 216 0.52 30.06 -1.60
N PHE A 217 0.21 28.85 -2.11
CA PHE A 217 -1.16 28.44 -2.39
C PHE A 217 -2.07 28.48 -1.15
N ILE A 218 -1.58 28.10 0.01
CA ILE A 218 -2.35 28.07 1.25
C ILE A 218 -2.30 29.43 1.97
N LEU A 219 -1.10 29.98 2.22
CA LEU A 219 -0.92 31.13 3.11
C LEU A 219 -1.29 32.47 2.47
N ASN A 220 -1.17 32.59 1.15
CA ASN A 220 -1.60 33.79 0.40
C ASN A 220 -2.99 33.64 -0.23
N ASN A 221 -3.79 32.68 0.30
CA ASN A 221 -5.18 32.45 -0.12
C ASN A 221 -6.01 31.93 1.07
N LEU A 222 -5.89 32.62 2.20
CA LEU A 222 -6.49 32.21 3.47
C LEU A 222 -8.02 32.15 3.45
N GLU A 223 -8.65 32.97 2.62
CA GLU A 223 -10.11 32.97 2.45
C GLU A 223 -10.65 31.66 1.87
N ASN A 224 -9.84 30.93 1.11
CA ASN A 224 -10.20 29.63 0.54
C ASN A 224 -9.44 28.47 1.19
N ALA A 225 -8.61 28.73 2.21
CA ALA A 225 -7.70 27.73 2.77
C ALA A 225 -8.45 26.54 3.39
N GLU A 226 -9.51 26.76 4.14
CA GLU A 226 -10.34 25.70 4.73
C GLU A 226 -10.89 24.75 3.66
N TYR A 227 -11.54 25.31 2.65
CA TYR A 227 -12.08 24.54 1.52
C TYR A 227 -10.98 23.75 0.78
N ASN A 228 -9.86 24.39 0.49
CA ASN A 228 -8.77 23.78 -0.25
C ASN A 228 -8.10 22.64 0.57
N ILE A 229 -7.85 22.89 1.84
CA ILE A 229 -7.25 21.90 2.76
C ILE A 229 -8.15 20.68 2.90
N GLU A 230 -9.46 20.86 3.09
CA GLU A 230 -10.40 19.74 3.19
C GLU A 230 -10.38 18.85 1.94
N LYS A 231 -10.43 19.47 0.76
CA LYS A 231 -10.36 18.75 -0.52
C LYS A 231 -9.03 18.00 -0.68
N ILE A 232 -7.92 18.64 -0.32
CA ILE A 232 -6.60 18.02 -0.39
C ILE A 232 -6.50 16.87 0.62
N ARG A 233 -6.92 17.05 1.87
CA ARG A 233 -6.97 16.01 2.90
C ARG A 233 -7.71 14.77 2.42
N ASN A 234 -8.91 14.97 1.86
CA ASN A 234 -9.73 13.86 1.33
C ASN A 234 -9.12 13.17 0.10
N SER A 235 -8.19 13.82 -0.59
CA SER A 235 -7.45 13.22 -1.72
C SER A 235 -6.25 12.39 -1.30
N LEU A 236 -5.79 12.47 -0.06
CA LEU A 236 -4.58 11.83 0.41
C LEU A 236 -4.81 10.46 1.04
N ALA A 237 -5.87 10.29 1.81
CA ALA A 237 -6.13 9.02 2.51
C ALA A 237 -7.06 8.10 1.71
N ILE A 238 -6.74 6.81 1.70
CA ILE A 238 -7.62 5.77 1.16
C ILE A 238 -8.69 5.50 2.20
N MET A 239 -9.78 6.24 2.11
CA MET A 239 -10.94 6.08 2.96
C MET A 239 -12.13 5.66 2.08
N LYS A 240 -12.98 4.79 2.60
CA LYS A 240 -14.07 4.21 1.81
C LYS A 240 -15.29 5.13 1.64
N ASP A 241 -15.29 6.28 2.26
CA ASP A 241 -16.49 7.12 2.29
C ASP A 241 -16.59 8.04 1.09
N GLY A 242 -17.68 7.85 0.36
CA GLY A 242 -18.27 8.81 -0.54
C GLY A 242 -17.61 8.93 -1.89
N GLN A 243 -18.09 9.85 -2.62
CA GLN A 243 -17.75 10.20 -4.00
C GLN A 243 -16.25 10.58 -4.13
N ALA A 244 -15.40 9.57 -4.22
CA ALA A 244 -13.99 9.81 -4.47
C ALA A 244 -13.80 10.40 -5.86
N VAL A 245 -13.37 11.64 -5.94
CA VAL A 245 -12.90 12.26 -7.19
C VAL A 245 -11.75 11.45 -7.78
N PHE A 246 -11.04 10.70 -6.93
CA PHE A 246 -9.88 9.90 -7.27
C PHE A 246 -10.08 8.41 -6.97
N THR A 247 -9.51 7.57 -7.81
CA THR A 247 -9.29 6.16 -7.51
C THR A 247 -8.29 5.99 -6.36
N ASN A 248 -8.27 4.83 -5.71
CA ASN A 248 -7.26 4.55 -4.69
C ASN A 248 -5.83 4.69 -5.24
N LEU A 249 -5.60 4.28 -6.48
CA LEU A 249 -4.29 4.44 -7.14
C LEU A 249 -3.89 5.91 -7.29
N GLU A 250 -4.82 6.77 -7.69
CA GLU A 250 -4.55 8.21 -7.79
C GLU A 250 -4.28 8.83 -6.41
N LYS A 251 -5.00 8.41 -5.37
CA LYS A 251 -4.74 8.84 -3.99
C LYS A 251 -3.36 8.41 -3.51
N CYS A 252 -2.97 7.16 -3.75
CA CYS A 252 -1.62 6.68 -3.48
C CYS A 252 -0.56 7.52 -4.20
N TYR A 253 -0.82 7.89 -5.47
CA TYR A 253 0.10 8.71 -6.25
C TYR A 253 0.27 10.10 -5.66
N ILE A 254 -0.83 10.81 -5.32
CA ILE A 254 -0.79 12.14 -4.71
C ILE A 254 -0.06 12.07 -3.37
N TYR A 255 -0.42 11.11 -2.54
CA TYR A 255 0.22 10.92 -1.24
C TYR A 255 1.73 10.72 -1.37
N ARG A 256 2.14 9.74 -2.20
CA ARG A 256 3.55 9.32 -2.32
C ARG A 256 4.41 10.34 -3.06
N TYR A 257 3.96 10.80 -4.22
CA TYR A 257 4.82 11.55 -5.13
C TYR A 257 4.64 13.06 -5.06
N ILE A 258 3.48 13.55 -4.63
CA ILE A 258 3.28 14.99 -4.48
C ILE A 258 3.67 15.46 -3.08
N PHE A 259 3.31 14.72 -2.04
CA PHE A 259 3.59 15.10 -0.65
C PHE A 259 4.79 14.38 -0.04
N ALA A 260 4.75 13.06 0.08
CA ALA A 260 5.76 12.32 0.84
C ALA A 260 7.16 12.32 0.17
N LYS A 261 7.22 12.34 -1.17
CA LYS A 261 8.42 12.57 -1.98
C LYS A 261 8.39 13.94 -2.67
N GLY A 262 7.75 14.91 -2.06
CA GLY A 262 7.54 16.23 -2.63
C GLY A 262 8.84 16.90 -3.09
N VAL A 263 8.77 17.58 -4.21
CA VAL A 263 9.88 18.38 -4.72
C VAL A 263 9.69 19.82 -4.29
N GLU A 264 10.70 20.40 -3.65
CA GLU A 264 10.63 21.77 -3.17
C GLU A 264 10.57 22.77 -4.33
N SER A 265 9.84 23.86 -4.13
CA SER A 265 9.75 24.95 -5.07
C SER A 265 11.05 25.74 -5.14
N GLN A 266 11.48 26.11 -6.35
CA GLN A 266 12.66 26.95 -6.54
C GLN A 266 12.46 28.35 -5.95
N LYS A 267 11.26 28.91 -6.11
CA LYS A 267 10.89 30.20 -5.54
C LYS A 267 10.22 29.98 -4.18
N LYS A 268 10.96 30.28 -3.11
CA LYS A 268 10.47 30.20 -1.73
C LYS A 268 9.78 31.51 -1.36
N ILE A 269 8.73 31.41 -0.52
CA ILE A 269 8.11 32.55 0.16
C ILE A 269 8.56 32.63 1.61
N ASN A 270 8.41 33.81 2.21
CA ASN A 270 8.64 33.96 3.65
C ASN A 270 7.43 33.39 4.43
N LEU A 271 7.68 32.44 5.31
CA LEU A 271 6.67 31.84 6.19
C LEU A 271 6.42 32.74 7.39
N LYS A 272 5.64 33.80 7.20
CA LYS A 272 5.34 34.78 8.24
C LYS A 272 4.42 34.18 9.32
N GLU A 273 4.80 34.37 10.58
CA GLU A 273 4.05 33.85 11.74
C GLU A 273 2.58 34.35 11.75
N GLU A 274 2.35 35.59 11.35
CA GLU A 274 1.01 36.18 11.26
C GLU A 274 0.09 35.45 10.28
N LEU A 275 0.62 34.89 9.18
CA LEU A 275 -0.12 34.10 8.21
C LEU A 275 -0.35 32.68 8.70
N ILE A 276 0.66 32.08 9.32
CA ILE A 276 0.58 30.73 9.90
C ILE A 276 -0.48 30.69 11.00
N ASN A 277 -0.53 31.70 11.85
CA ASN A 277 -1.53 31.80 12.92
C ASN A 277 -2.98 31.90 12.40
N LYS A 278 -3.17 32.29 11.14
CA LYS A 278 -4.47 32.36 10.47
C LYS A 278 -4.85 31.08 9.71
N ILE A 279 -4.01 30.04 9.71
CA ILE A 279 -4.41 28.74 9.14
C ILE A 279 -5.66 28.25 9.90
N PRO A 280 -6.77 27.98 9.19
CA PRO A 280 -8.05 27.66 9.83
C PRO A 280 -8.02 26.31 10.55
N GLU A 281 -7.25 25.34 10.06
CA GLU A 281 -7.14 24.00 10.60
C GLU A 281 -6.16 23.95 11.76
N ILE A 282 -6.67 23.68 12.96
CA ILE A 282 -5.91 23.73 14.22
C ILE A 282 -4.74 22.74 14.24
N ASP A 283 -4.97 21.51 13.77
CA ASP A 283 -3.93 20.47 13.80
C ASP A 283 -2.81 20.78 12.79
N ILE A 284 -3.14 21.23 11.60
CA ILE A 284 -2.14 21.64 10.59
C ILE A 284 -1.34 22.81 11.12
N LYS A 285 -2.00 23.83 11.69
CA LYS A 285 -1.33 24.98 12.30
C LYS A 285 -0.34 24.53 13.39
N LYS A 286 -0.76 23.62 14.24
CA LYS A 286 0.08 23.05 15.29
C LYS A 286 1.31 22.37 14.71
N TYR A 287 1.15 21.49 13.72
CA TYR A 287 2.27 20.83 13.04
C TYR A 287 3.22 21.85 12.40
N VAL A 288 2.70 22.85 11.67
CA VAL A 288 3.54 23.90 11.05
C VAL A 288 4.33 24.65 12.11
N CYS A 289 3.71 25.07 13.21
CA CYS A 289 4.39 25.77 14.29
C CYS A 289 5.51 24.93 14.93
N GLU A 290 5.25 23.65 15.18
CA GLU A 290 6.24 22.73 15.75
C GLU A 290 7.40 22.48 14.78
N MET A 291 7.12 22.26 13.49
CA MET A 291 8.13 22.09 12.44
C MET A 291 9.00 23.37 12.28
N LEU A 292 8.41 24.54 12.37
CA LEU A 292 9.16 25.80 12.30
C LEU A 292 10.05 26.03 13.54
N LYS A 293 9.69 25.48 14.72
CA LYS A 293 10.59 25.44 15.86
C LYS A 293 11.83 24.59 15.57
N ASP A 294 11.65 23.47 14.91
CA ASP A 294 12.74 22.60 14.47
C ASP A 294 13.67 23.27 13.44
N LYS A 295 13.17 24.32 12.74
CA LYS A 295 13.95 25.12 11.77
C LYS A 295 14.62 26.35 12.37
N LYS A 296 14.51 26.60 13.66
CA LYS A 296 15.19 27.73 14.32
C LYS A 296 16.71 27.58 14.31
N THR A 297 17.42 28.70 14.39
CA THR A 297 18.88 28.74 14.26
C THR A 297 19.63 27.84 15.21
N ASN A 298 19.12 27.66 16.42
CA ASN A 298 19.74 26.83 17.47
C ASN A 298 19.17 25.41 17.53
N CYS A 299 18.34 24.97 16.57
CA CYS A 299 17.79 23.64 16.54
C CYS A 299 18.67 22.69 15.73
N ILE A 300 18.90 21.47 16.26
CA ILE A 300 19.67 20.42 15.58
C ILE A 300 19.05 19.98 14.28
N TYR A 301 17.73 20.19 14.09
CA TYR A 301 16.97 19.84 12.88
C TYR A 301 16.86 20.99 11.88
N LYS A 302 17.55 22.10 12.10
CA LYS A 302 17.46 23.33 11.26
C LYS A 302 17.61 23.04 9.77
N ASN A 303 18.57 22.19 9.41
CA ASN A 303 18.95 21.92 8.03
C ASN A 303 18.35 20.62 7.49
N ASN A 304 17.38 20.03 8.17
CA ASN A 304 16.74 18.81 7.72
C ASN A 304 16.11 18.97 6.34
N THR A 305 16.35 17.98 5.49
CA THR A 305 15.61 17.78 4.25
C THR A 305 14.16 17.35 4.53
N LEU A 306 13.32 17.39 3.53
CA LEU A 306 11.96 16.86 3.63
C LEU A 306 11.93 15.40 4.12
N ARG A 307 12.85 14.55 3.63
CA ARG A 307 12.94 13.14 4.06
C ARG A 307 13.34 13.01 5.53
N GLN A 308 14.31 13.81 5.99
CA GLN A 308 14.74 13.80 7.38
C GLN A 308 13.63 14.28 8.33
N ASP A 309 12.93 15.36 7.99
CA ASP A 309 11.78 15.81 8.78
C ASP A 309 10.64 14.79 8.75
N LYS A 310 10.40 14.14 7.63
CA LYS A 310 9.43 13.05 7.52
C LYS A 310 9.78 11.90 8.48
N LEU A 311 11.04 11.47 8.55
CA LEU A 311 11.50 10.43 9.49
C LEU A 311 11.31 10.88 10.95
N LEU A 312 11.65 12.11 11.26
CA LEU A 312 11.46 12.69 12.60
C LEU A 312 9.98 12.65 13.01
N TRP A 313 9.09 13.06 12.13
CA TRP A 313 7.65 13.08 12.42
C TRP A 313 7.03 11.69 12.45
N ILE A 314 7.50 10.76 11.63
CA ILE A 314 7.13 9.34 11.73
C ILE A 314 7.49 8.80 13.12
N ALA A 315 8.69 9.04 13.58
CA ALA A 315 9.12 8.59 14.90
C ALA A 315 8.32 9.24 16.05
N ARG A 316 8.06 10.54 15.96
CA ARG A 316 7.23 11.27 16.94
C ARG A 316 5.80 10.71 17.00
N GLU A 317 5.20 10.38 15.85
CA GLU A 317 3.87 9.77 15.83
C GLU A 317 3.89 8.34 16.40
N TYR A 318 4.89 7.53 16.09
CA TYR A 318 5.06 6.22 16.73
C TYR A 318 5.33 6.32 18.24
N GLN A 319 6.12 7.30 18.68
CA GLN A 319 6.33 7.56 20.12
C GLN A 319 4.99 7.82 20.84
N LYS A 320 4.10 8.62 20.24
CA LYS A 320 2.75 8.88 20.79
C LYS A 320 1.93 7.61 20.94
N GLN A 321 2.12 6.64 20.04
CA GLN A 321 1.45 5.35 20.06
C GLN A 321 2.09 4.34 21.04
N GLY A 322 3.25 4.65 21.60
CA GLY A 322 4.01 3.77 22.47
C GLY A 322 4.83 2.71 21.72
N ILE A 323 4.97 2.85 20.42
CA ILE A 323 5.79 1.97 19.57
C ILE A 323 7.26 2.27 19.82
N LYS A 324 8.08 1.22 19.86
CA LYS A 324 9.52 1.29 20.15
C LYS A 324 10.40 0.87 18.98
N TYR A 325 9.88 0.03 18.09
CA TYR A 325 10.64 -0.51 16.97
C TYR A 325 9.77 -0.56 15.70
N VAL A 326 10.33 -0.10 14.60
CA VAL A 326 9.61 0.02 13.32
C VAL A 326 10.50 -0.44 12.17
N GLU A 327 9.95 -1.23 11.25
CA GLU A 327 10.63 -1.59 10.01
C GLU A 327 9.92 -0.98 8.81
N ILE A 328 10.64 -0.12 8.12
CA ILE A 328 10.11 0.68 7.00
C ILE A 328 10.72 0.24 5.68
N THR A 329 9.89 -0.13 4.71
CA THR A 329 10.33 -0.38 3.34
C THR A 329 10.42 0.92 2.54
N ASP A 330 11.54 1.11 1.82
CA ASP A 330 11.65 2.17 0.82
C ASP A 330 12.38 1.69 -0.44
N THR A 331 11.84 2.09 -1.60
CA THR A 331 12.38 1.72 -2.92
C THR A 331 13.55 2.58 -3.37
N ASP A 332 13.81 3.72 -2.73
CA ASP A 332 14.96 4.55 -3.10
C ASP A 332 16.28 3.86 -2.72
N LEU A 333 16.27 2.98 -1.71
CA LEU A 333 17.42 2.16 -1.31
C LEU A 333 17.82 1.09 -2.36
N ALA A 334 16.93 0.77 -3.31
CA ALA A 334 17.24 -0.16 -4.42
C ALA A 334 17.64 0.56 -5.71
N LYS A 335 17.60 1.89 -5.74
CA LYS A 335 17.96 2.65 -6.93
C LYS A 335 19.47 2.85 -7.03
N ASN A 336 20.04 2.47 -8.16
CA ASN A 336 21.45 2.72 -8.44
C ASN A 336 21.79 4.22 -8.45
N GLY A 337 23.02 4.52 -8.09
CA GLY A 337 23.56 5.86 -8.07
C GLY A 337 23.09 6.72 -6.90
N GLU A 338 22.97 8.04 -7.14
CA GLU A 338 22.73 9.07 -6.12
C GLU A 338 21.50 8.86 -5.19
N PRO A 339 20.34 8.33 -5.64
CA PRO A 339 19.18 8.24 -4.76
C PRO A 339 19.40 7.35 -3.53
N ALA A 340 20.02 6.19 -3.69
CA ALA A 340 20.27 5.27 -2.57
C ALA A 340 21.32 5.85 -1.61
N ILE A 341 22.40 6.40 -2.15
CA ILE A 341 23.47 7.03 -1.37
C ILE A 341 22.91 8.19 -0.56
N LYS A 342 22.21 9.11 -1.22
CA LYS A 342 21.61 10.27 -0.54
C LYS A 342 20.66 9.85 0.58
N MET A 343 19.86 8.81 0.35
CA MET A 343 18.97 8.30 1.39
C MET A 343 19.74 7.73 2.57
N LEU A 344 20.82 6.98 2.34
CA LEU A 344 21.68 6.47 3.41
C LEU A 344 22.36 7.59 4.20
N GLU A 345 22.90 8.59 3.54
CA GLU A 345 23.52 9.75 4.20
C GLU A 345 22.48 10.49 5.07
N GLU A 346 21.27 10.70 4.57
CA GLU A 346 20.19 11.30 5.33
C GLU A 346 19.79 10.46 6.54
N ILE A 347 19.70 9.12 6.39
CA ILE A 347 19.40 8.18 7.49
C ILE A 347 20.49 8.27 8.56
N HIS A 348 21.76 8.09 8.17
CA HIS A 348 22.87 8.08 9.12
C HIS A 348 23.03 9.40 9.89
N SER A 349 22.70 10.52 9.27
CA SER A 349 22.79 11.83 9.91
C SER A 349 21.66 12.10 10.91
N ILE A 350 20.46 11.54 10.68
CA ILE A 350 19.28 11.91 11.48
C ILE A 350 18.87 10.85 12.50
N MET A 351 19.06 9.55 12.19
CA MET A 351 18.54 8.47 13.04
C MET A 351 19.08 8.46 14.46
N PRO A 352 20.39 8.72 14.72
CA PRO A 352 20.87 8.80 16.10
C PRO A 352 20.18 9.89 16.93
N LEU A 353 19.85 11.01 16.31
CA LEU A 353 19.14 12.14 16.94
C LEU A 353 17.69 11.78 17.22
N ILE A 354 17.02 11.16 16.26
CA ILE A 354 15.63 10.70 16.38
C ILE A 354 15.50 9.64 17.48
N GLU A 355 16.35 8.63 17.48
CA GLU A 355 16.33 7.57 18.50
C GLU A 355 16.56 8.13 19.91
N LYS A 356 17.49 9.10 20.04
CA LYS A 356 17.75 9.79 21.31
C LYS A 356 16.54 10.61 21.79
N GLU A 357 15.84 11.30 20.88
CA GLU A 357 14.69 12.13 21.22
C GLU A 357 13.46 11.29 21.54
N THR A 358 13.14 10.34 20.69
CA THR A 358 11.85 9.65 20.71
C THR A 358 11.88 8.29 21.38
N GLY A 359 13.05 7.68 21.46
CA GLY A 359 13.23 6.29 21.88
C GLY A 359 12.64 5.28 20.87
N VAL A 360 12.36 5.71 19.65
CA VAL A 360 11.84 4.85 18.56
C VAL A 360 12.99 4.47 17.64
N GLN A 361 13.21 3.18 17.50
CA GLN A 361 14.20 2.60 16.60
C GLN A 361 13.55 2.31 15.25
N ILE A 362 14.01 2.99 14.20
CA ILE A 362 13.57 2.73 12.83
C ILE A 362 14.67 1.96 12.09
N ARG A 363 14.28 0.87 11.43
CA ARG A 363 15.14 0.08 10.55
C ARG A 363 14.50 0.02 9.16
N PHE A 364 15.32 -0.23 8.15
CA PHE A 364 14.88 -0.15 6.77
C PHE A 364 15.00 -1.49 6.07
N LEU A 365 14.02 -1.73 5.19
CA LEU A 365 14.03 -2.81 4.23
C LEU A 365 14.15 -2.21 2.83
N ILE A 366 15.03 -2.80 2.01
CA ILE A 366 15.25 -2.36 0.63
C ILE A 366 14.09 -2.86 -0.23
N GLY A 367 13.26 -1.94 -0.72
CA GLY A 367 12.09 -2.27 -1.52
C GLY A 367 12.45 -2.60 -2.97
N ILE A 368 12.26 -3.83 -3.38
CA ILE A 368 12.41 -4.31 -4.77
C ILE A 368 11.02 -4.45 -5.37
N ARG A 369 10.74 -3.69 -6.42
CA ARG A 369 9.41 -3.73 -7.04
C ARG A 369 9.24 -4.97 -7.89
N ARG A 370 8.14 -5.68 -7.69
CA ARG A 370 7.54 -6.56 -8.70
C ARG A 370 6.96 -5.72 -9.83
N ILE A 371 7.78 -4.94 -10.46
CA ILE A 371 7.34 -4.31 -11.67
C ILE A 371 7.26 -5.44 -12.69
N PRO A 372 6.16 -5.54 -13.50
CA PRO A 372 6.32 -6.15 -14.80
C PRO A 372 7.54 -5.48 -15.39
N LEU A 373 8.54 -6.24 -15.74
CA LEU A 373 9.78 -5.80 -16.35
C LEU A 373 9.55 -4.96 -17.62
N THR A 374 8.32 -4.66 -17.91
CA THR A 374 7.70 -3.91 -18.99
C THR A 374 7.77 -2.40 -18.88
N ILE A 375 8.01 -1.87 -17.68
CA ILE A 375 8.04 -0.41 -17.47
C ILE A 375 9.47 0.14 -17.58
N ILE A 376 10.46 -0.72 -17.77
CA ILE A 376 11.86 -0.31 -17.83
C ILE A 376 12.22 0.03 -19.27
N LYS A 377 12.60 1.28 -19.49
CA LYS A 377 12.88 1.90 -20.78
C LYS A 377 14.03 1.28 -21.58
N ASP A 378 14.89 0.51 -20.97
CA ASP A 378 16.08 -0.03 -21.64
C ASP A 378 15.83 -1.42 -22.22
N GLN A 379 16.16 -1.55 -23.48
CA GLN A 379 16.22 -2.84 -24.19
C GLN A 379 17.26 -3.83 -23.61
N LYS A 380 18.02 -3.37 -22.62
CA LYS A 380 18.85 -4.27 -21.82
C LYS A 380 17.91 -5.11 -20.98
N THR A 381 18.06 -6.39 -21.14
CA THR A 381 17.24 -7.46 -20.57
C THR A 381 16.82 -7.19 -19.11
N SER A 382 15.65 -7.67 -18.73
CA SER A 382 15.14 -7.75 -17.34
C SER A 382 16.23 -8.15 -16.31
N ASN A 383 17.21 -8.95 -16.74
CA ASN A 383 18.33 -9.37 -15.93
C ASN A 383 19.27 -8.21 -15.56
N THR A 384 19.42 -7.18 -16.41
CA THR A 384 20.29 -6.03 -16.11
C THR A 384 19.68 -5.16 -15.00
N TYR A 385 18.38 -4.86 -15.07
CA TYR A 385 17.72 -4.09 -14.00
C TYR A 385 17.74 -4.83 -12.67
N LEU A 386 17.40 -6.12 -12.65
CA LEU A 386 17.47 -6.92 -11.44
C LEU A 386 18.90 -6.97 -10.90
N ARG A 387 19.88 -7.12 -11.77
CA ARG A 387 21.29 -7.17 -11.40
C ARG A 387 21.77 -5.85 -10.80
N GLU A 388 21.47 -4.72 -11.45
CA GLU A 388 21.79 -3.39 -10.93
C GLU A 388 21.17 -3.16 -9.56
N ASN A 389 19.89 -3.53 -9.36
CA ASN A 389 19.22 -3.43 -8.07
C ASN A 389 19.86 -4.34 -7.00
N ILE A 390 20.28 -5.54 -7.35
CA ILE A 390 20.94 -6.46 -6.42
C ILE A 390 22.32 -5.96 -6.02
N ASN A 391 23.11 -5.41 -6.96
CA ASN A 391 24.41 -4.84 -6.65
C ASN A 391 24.29 -3.63 -5.70
N VAL A 392 23.33 -2.74 -5.96
CA VAL A 392 23.00 -1.64 -5.03
C VAL A 392 22.56 -2.18 -3.68
N LEU A 393 21.68 -3.19 -3.67
CA LEU A 393 21.21 -3.83 -2.44
C LEU A 393 22.38 -4.35 -1.61
N ARG A 394 23.33 -5.10 -2.22
CA ARG A 394 24.46 -5.66 -1.51
C ARG A 394 25.35 -4.56 -0.88
N ALA A 395 25.56 -3.46 -1.61
CA ALA A 395 26.33 -2.32 -1.11
C ALA A 395 25.60 -1.58 0.04
N VAL A 396 24.32 -1.26 -0.17
CA VAL A 396 23.48 -0.55 0.82
C VAL A 396 23.21 -1.38 2.07
N ALA A 397 23.14 -2.70 1.92
CA ALA A 397 22.97 -3.64 3.01
C ALA A 397 24.14 -3.65 4.02
N LYS A 398 25.27 -3.04 3.72
CA LYS A 398 26.37 -2.86 4.71
C LYS A 398 25.94 -1.93 5.86
N SER A 399 24.99 -1.02 5.63
CA SER A 399 24.51 -0.08 6.66
C SER A 399 23.80 -0.80 7.80
N PRO A 400 24.09 -0.47 9.08
CA PRO A 400 23.40 -1.06 10.22
C PRO A 400 21.90 -0.74 10.29
N TYR A 401 21.48 0.36 9.69
CA TYR A 401 20.06 0.73 9.62
C TYR A 401 19.27 -0.13 8.63
N VAL A 402 19.93 -0.84 7.72
CA VAL A 402 19.30 -1.70 6.71
C VAL A 402 19.31 -3.15 7.21
N VAL A 403 18.14 -3.70 7.50
CA VAL A 403 18.00 -5.04 8.12
C VAL A 403 17.46 -6.12 7.18
N GLY A 404 17.09 -5.75 5.96
CA GLY A 404 16.54 -6.72 5.01
C GLY A 404 16.14 -6.12 3.67
N SER A 405 15.55 -6.96 2.85
CA SER A 405 14.92 -6.64 1.58
C SER A 405 13.43 -6.95 1.61
N ASP A 406 12.66 -6.36 0.69
CA ASP A 406 11.24 -6.53 0.58
C ASP A 406 10.78 -6.51 -0.88
N PHE A 407 10.20 -7.60 -1.36
CA PHE A 407 9.60 -7.67 -2.70
C PHE A 407 8.17 -7.14 -2.65
N ILE A 408 7.95 -5.97 -3.23
CA ILE A 408 6.70 -5.21 -3.18
C ILE A 408 6.08 -5.02 -4.57
N GLY A 409 4.82 -4.65 -4.63
CA GLY A 409 4.08 -4.30 -5.85
C GLY A 409 3.02 -5.32 -6.23
N GLU A 410 2.42 -5.12 -7.41
CA GLU A 410 1.23 -5.87 -7.84
C GLU A 410 1.48 -7.39 -7.91
N GLU A 411 0.75 -8.16 -7.14
CA GLU A 411 0.87 -9.62 -7.06
C GLU A 411 0.44 -10.38 -8.31
N ILE A 412 -0.21 -9.70 -9.24
CA ILE A 412 -0.42 -10.22 -10.59
C ILE A 412 0.89 -10.64 -11.27
N ASN A 413 2.00 -10.01 -10.90
CA ASN A 413 3.31 -10.38 -11.36
C ASN A 413 3.81 -11.56 -10.53
N ASP A 414 3.90 -12.73 -11.15
CA ASP A 414 4.29 -13.97 -10.48
C ASP A 414 5.68 -13.82 -9.84
N ILE A 415 5.79 -14.14 -8.56
CA ILE A 415 7.07 -14.05 -7.84
C ILE A 415 8.15 -14.96 -8.48
N SER A 416 7.76 -16.03 -9.15
CA SER A 416 8.69 -16.92 -9.85
C SER A 416 9.50 -16.18 -10.92
N ASP A 417 8.97 -15.09 -11.49
CA ASP A 417 9.70 -14.29 -12.47
C ASP A 417 10.89 -13.54 -11.82
N LEU A 418 10.86 -13.38 -10.50
CA LEU A 418 11.93 -12.75 -9.71
C LEU A 418 12.87 -13.76 -9.04
N GLN A 419 12.71 -15.05 -9.31
CA GLN A 419 13.56 -16.08 -8.72
C GLN A 419 15.07 -15.84 -8.90
N PRO A 420 15.58 -15.34 -10.04
CA PRO A 420 16.99 -14.99 -10.18
C PRO A 420 17.45 -13.95 -9.14
N ALA A 421 16.63 -12.93 -8.87
CA ALA A 421 16.94 -11.92 -7.85
C ALA A 421 16.88 -12.51 -6.43
N ILE A 422 15.89 -13.35 -6.16
CA ILE A 422 15.77 -14.04 -4.87
C ILE A 422 16.98 -14.93 -4.64
N LYS A 423 17.46 -15.66 -5.66
CA LYS A 423 18.63 -16.51 -5.57
C LYS A 423 19.89 -15.72 -5.20
N GLU A 424 20.11 -14.57 -5.82
CA GLU A 424 21.26 -13.71 -5.50
C GLU A 424 21.18 -13.15 -4.07
N ILE A 425 20.00 -12.77 -3.60
CA ILE A 425 19.80 -12.30 -2.22
C ILE A 425 20.03 -13.45 -1.23
N VAL A 426 19.51 -14.65 -1.51
CA VAL A 426 19.70 -15.84 -0.67
C VAL A 426 21.19 -16.19 -0.58
N ARG A 427 21.92 -16.11 -1.71
CA ARG A 427 23.37 -16.29 -1.73
C ARG A 427 24.08 -15.24 -0.87
N TYR A 428 23.76 -13.96 -1.05
CA TYR A 428 24.30 -12.87 -0.23
C TYR A 428 24.07 -13.11 1.27
N ILE A 429 22.85 -13.54 1.65
CA ILE A 429 22.52 -13.82 3.04
C ILE A 429 23.40 -14.93 3.60
N ASN A 430 23.54 -16.03 2.88
CA ASN A 430 24.30 -17.18 3.35
C ASN A 430 25.83 -16.96 3.38
N GLU A 431 26.35 -16.17 2.46
CA GLU A 431 27.79 -15.91 2.32
C GLU A 431 28.28 -14.73 3.16
N GLU A 432 27.50 -13.64 3.21
CA GLU A 432 27.97 -12.37 3.75
C GLU A 432 27.23 -11.88 5.00
N ASP A 433 25.89 -12.15 5.10
CA ASP A 433 25.06 -11.52 6.11
C ASP A 433 23.89 -12.41 6.56
N LYS A 434 24.16 -13.44 7.36
CA LYS A 434 23.19 -14.45 7.79
C LYS A 434 21.96 -13.93 8.54
N ASP A 435 22.04 -12.70 9.07
CA ASP A 435 20.96 -12.08 9.81
C ASP A 435 20.08 -11.15 8.98
N PHE A 436 20.43 -10.94 7.70
CA PHE A 436 19.65 -10.15 6.77
C PHE A 436 18.31 -10.82 6.44
N THR A 437 17.21 -10.07 6.57
CA THR A 437 15.85 -10.60 6.38
C THR A 437 15.44 -10.47 4.91
N ILE A 438 14.78 -11.50 4.38
CA ILE A 438 14.05 -11.42 3.12
C ILE A 438 12.55 -11.37 3.39
N ARG A 439 11.88 -10.30 2.97
CA ARG A 439 10.42 -10.16 3.01
C ARG A 439 9.86 -10.21 1.60
N ILE A 440 8.69 -10.84 1.46
CA ILE A 440 8.00 -10.94 0.18
C ILE A 440 6.52 -10.67 0.43
N HIS A 441 5.95 -9.65 -0.22
CA HIS A 441 4.51 -9.46 -0.24
C HIS A 441 3.86 -10.62 -0.99
N ALA A 442 3.00 -11.36 -0.35
CA ALA A 442 2.29 -12.48 -0.96
C ALA A 442 0.96 -12.74 -0.28
N GLY A 443 -0.10 -12.93 -1.07
CA GLY A 443 -1.43 -13.15 -0.57
C GLY A 443 -2.12 -11.87 -0.06
N GLU A 444 -1.73 -10.69 -0.54
CA GLU A 444 -2.42 -9.44 -0.26
C GLU A 444 -3.81 -9.41 -0.91
N ASN A 445 -3.90 -9.95 -2.12
CA ASN A 445 -5.14 -10.11 -2.86
C ASN A 445 -5.26 -11.52 -3.43
N ASP A 446 -6.40 -11.85 -4.02
CA ASP A 446 -6.70 -13.18 -4.53
C ASP A 446 -6.26 -13.45 -5.98
N SER A 447 -5.44 -12.60 -6.56
CA SER A 447 -4.99 -12.72 -7.95
C SER A 447 -4.21 -14.01 -8.21
N LEU A 448 -3.36 -14.42 -7.26
CA LEU A 448 -2.52 -15.62 -7.32
C LEU A 448 -2.49 -16.32 -5.97
N ARG A 449 -3.43 -17.22 -5.72
CA ARG A 449 -3.55 -17.92 -4.44
C ARG A 449 -2.37 -18.82 -4.05
N ASN A 450 -1.63 -19.30 -5.02
CA ASN A 450 -0.42 -20.07 -4.76
C ASN A 450 0.82 -19.16 -4.53
N ASN A 451 0.66 -17.84 -4.51
CA ASN A 451 1.77 -16.90 -4.41
C ASN A 451 2.52 -17.00 -3.07
N VAL A 452 1.79 -17.28 -1.98
CA VAL A 452 2.42 -17.54 -0.66
C VAL A 452 3.34 -18.76 -0.74
N ARG A 453 2.84 -19.90 -1.25
CA ARG A 453 3.64 -21.11 -1.45
C ARG A 453 4.83 -20.84 -2.37
N LYS A 454 4.58 -20.23 -3.53
CA LYS A 454 5.64 -19.92 -4.50
C LYS A 454 6.72 -19.01 -3.89
N SER A 455 6.34 -18.02 -3.08
CA SER A 455 7.29 -17.14 -2.43
C SER A 455 8.24 -17.92 -1.50
N ILE A 456 7.69 -18.79 -0.66
CA ILE A 456 8.48 -19.63 0.23
C ILE A 456 9.35 -20.60 -0.57
N MET A 457 8.78 -21.23 -1.61
CA MET A 457 9.51 -22.17 -2.47
C MET A 457 10.62 -21.50 -3.26
N CYS A 458 10.41 -20.29 -3.80
CA CYS A 458 11.46 -19.54 -4.48
C CYS A 458 12.68 -19.29 -3.58
N VAL A 459 12.47 -18.99 -2.31
CA VAL A 459 13.56 -18.85 -1.34
C VAL A 459 14.22 -20.20 -1.08
N LYS A 460 13.43 -21.23 -0.81
CA LYS A 460 13.93 -22.59 -0.51
C LYS A 460 14.69 -23.21 -1.68
N GLU A 461 14.18 -23.07 -2.91
CA GLU A 461 14.79 -23.59 -4.13
C GLU A 461 16.02 -22.79 -4.57
N SER A 462 16.20 -21.59 -4.00
CA SER A 462 17.41 -20.79 -4.21
C SER A 462 18.58 -21.19 -3.33
N LEU A 463 18.35 -22.06 -2.32
CA LEU A 463 19.40 -22.58 -1.45
C LEU A 463 20.32 -23.53 -2.20
N GLU A 464 21.62 -23.35 -2.04
CA GLU A 464 22.63 -24.28 -2.49
C GLU A 464 22.89 -25.36 -1.40
N LYS A 465 23.66 -26.37 -1.75
CA LYS A 465 24.01 -27.43 -0.81
C LYS A 465 24.69 -26.86 0.45
N GLU A 466 24.21 -27.24 1.62
CA GLU A 466 24.70 -26.78 2.94
C GLU A 466 24.31 -25.35 3.34
N GLN A 467 23.50 -24.64 2.51
CA GLN A 467 22.92 -23.35 2.91
C GLN A 467 21.67 -23.53 3.74
N GLU A 468 21.46 -22.57 4.67
CA GLU A 468 20.30 -22.56 5.56
C GLU A 468 19.21 -21.61 5.05
N MET A 469 17.96 -21.91 5.42
CA MET A 469 16.82 -21.05 5.14
C MET A 469 17.04 -19.69 5.82
N PRO A 470 17.05 -18.57 5.06
CA PRO A 470 17.22 -17.25 5.66
C PRO A 470 16.00 -16.85 6.49
N ARG A 471 16.13 -15.78 7.27
CA ARG A 471 14.99 -15.15 7.93
C ARG A 471 14.01 -14.68 6.86
N CYS A 472 12.95 -15.45 6.62
CA CYS A 472 11.95 -15.17 5.61
C CYS A 472 10.65 -14.70 6.24
N ARG A 473 10.06 -13.62 5.70
CA ARG A 473 8.76 -13.11 6.12
C ARG A 473 7.84 -12.91 4.92
N ILE A 474 6.56 -13.20 5.09
CA ILE A 474 5.52 -13.02 4.08
C ILE A 474 4.63 -11.87 4.53
N GLY A 475 4.64 -10.79 3.76
CA GLY A 475 3.71 -9.69 3.96
C GLY A 475 2.30 -10.08 3.51
N HIS A 476 1.30 -9.72 4.29
CA HIS A 476 -0.12 -10.01 4.16
C HIS A 476 -0.53 -11.46 4.45
N GLY A 477 -0.15 -12.44 3.63
CA GLY A 477 -0.55 -13.84 3.83
C GLY A 477 -2.06 -14.09 3.93
N LEU A 478 -2.89 -13.12 3.48
CA LEU A 478 -4.35 -13.16 3.60
C LEU A 478 -4.96 -14.23 2.71
N TYR A 479 -4.48 -14.30 1.46
CA TYR A 479 -4.94 -15.27 0.49
C TYR A 479 -3.88 -16.31 0.19
N SER A 480 -4.26 -17.56 0.41
CA SER A 480 -3.46 -18.73 0.08
C SER A 480 -4.37 -19.81 -0.51
N GLU A 481 -3.84 -20.99 -0.70
CA GLU A 481 -4.61 -22.20 -0.97
C GLU A 481 -5.63 -22.44 0.15
N ASP A 482 -6.70 -23.17 -0.15
CA ASP A 482 -7.67 -23.52 0.90
C ASP A 482 -6.99 -24.41 1.97
N LEU A 483 -6.81 -23.85 3.15
CA LEU A 483 -6.07 -24.45 4.27
C LEU A 483 -6.70 -25.73 4.83
N ASN A 484 -7.96 -26.05 4.43
CA ASN A 484 -8.64 -27.28 4.83
C ASN A 484 -8.35 -28.46 3.88
N THR A 485 -7.80 -28.19 2.71
CA THR A 485 -7.43 -29.23 1.72
C THR A 485 -6.08 -29.86 2.07
N GLU A 486 -5.74 -30.96 1.40
CA GLU A 486 -4.42 -31.60 1.58
C GLU A 486 -3.30 -30.64 1.16
N SER A 487 -3.45 -29.94 0.01
CA SER A 487 -2.51 -28.90 -0.42
C SER A 487 -2.36 -27.80 0.63
N GLY A 488 -3.46 -27.34 1.24
CA GLY A 488 -3.39 -26.34 2.33
C GLY A 488 -2.65 -26.85 3.56
N LYS A 489 -2.81 -28.11 3.94
CA LYS A 489 -2.06 -28.71 5.05
C LYS A 489 -0.56 -28.81 4.74
N GLU A 490 -0.21 -29.15 3.50
CA GLU A 490 1.18 -29.13 3.05
C GLU A 490 1.77 -27.73 3.10
N LEU A 491 1.00 -26.69 2.75
CA LEU A 491 1.43 -25.30 2.90
C LEU A 491 1.68 -24.94 4.37
N LEU A 492 0.76 -25.29 5.27
CA LEU A 492 0.95 -25.08 6.72
C LEU A 492 2.21 -25.80 7.24
N LYS A 493 2.44 -27.02 6.77
CA LYS A 493 3.68 -27.74 7.09
C LYS A 493 4.91 -27.04 6.55
N LEU A 494 4.88 -26.60 5.28
CA LEU A 494 5.99 -25.86 4.67
C LEU A 494 6.31 -24.58 5.45
N MET A 495 5.29 -23.79 5.83
CA MET A 495 5.46 -22.60 6.65
C MET A 495 6.12 -22.90 8.01
N LYS A 496 5.68 -23.98 8.66
CA LYS A 496 6.22 -24.40 9.95
C LYS A 496 7.66 -24.89 9.83
N ASP A 497 7.93 -25.75 8.85
CA ASP A 497 9.26 -26.33 8.64
C ASP A 497 10.31 -25.28 8.23
N THR A 498 9.90 -24.23 7.53
CA THR A 498 10.77 -23.13 7.13
C THR A 498 10.88 -22.02 8.16
N GLY A 499 10.03 -22.03 9.18
CA GLY A 499 10.01 -21.00 10.23
C GLY A 499 9.61 -19.60 9.72
N VAL A 500 8.96 -19.51 8.57
CA VAL A 500 8.51 -18.25 7.99
C VAL A 500 7.57 -17.50 8.93
N VAL A 501 7.69 -16.17 8.96
CA VAL A 501 6.79 -15.29 9.73
C VAL A 501 5.78 -14.64 8.79
N ILE A 502 4.51 -14.67 9.15
CA ILE A 502 3.43 -14.01 8.40
C ILE A 502 3.12 -12.66 9.06
N GLU A 503 3.06 -11.61 8.24
CA GLU A 503 2.78 -10.25 8.69
C GLU A 503 1.39 -9.82 8.23
N PHE A 504 0.48 -9.52 9.15
CA PHE A 504 -0.90 -9.15 8.84
C PHE A 504 -1.13 -7.65 8.90
N GLN A 505 -1.88 -7.11 7.92
CA GLN A 505 -2.24 -5.70 7.76
C GLN A 505 -3.75 -5.59 7.51
N LEU A 506 -4.55 -5.74 8.57
CA LEU A 506 -6.00 -5.86 8.44
C LEU A 506 -6.64 -4.60 7.85
N THR A 507 -6.21 -3.42 8.31
CA THR A 507 -6.79 -2.15 7.85
C THR A 507 -6.53 -1.92 6.37
N SER A 508 -5.30 -2.11 5.89
CA SER A 508 -4.98 -1.93 4.48
C SER A 508 -5.75 -2.91 3.60
N ASN A 509 -5.84 -4.17 3.99
CA ASN A 509 -6.57 -5.20 3.26
C ASN A 509 -8.06 -4.85 3.11
N VAL A 510 -8.68 -4.30 4.16
CA VAL A 510 -10.08 -3.84 4.10
C VAL A 510 -10.22 -2.58 3.26
N ARG A 511 -9.34 -1.60 3.43
CA ARG A 511 -9.39 -0.31 2.73
C ARG A 511 -9.15 -0.46 1.23
N LEU A 512 -8.30 -1.39 0.82
CA LEU A 512 -8.06 -1.72 -0.57
C LEU A 512 -9.12 -2.64 -1.19
N ASN A 513 -10.17 -3.02 -0.44
CA ASN A 513 -11.20 -3.98 -0.82
C ASN A 513 -10.65 -5.39 -1.10
N ASN A 514 -9.51 -5.73 -0.53
CA ASN A 514 -8.91 -7.06 -0.66
C ASN A 514 -9.57 -8.07 0.28
N LEU A 515 -10.21 -7.62 1.36
CA LEU A 515 -10.88 -8.46 2.35
C LEU A 515 -12.38 -8.16 2.38
N SER A 516 -13.19 -9.13 1.98
CA SER A 516 -14.65 -9.03 1.95
C SER A 516 -15.36 -9.82 3.07
N ASP A 517 -14.71 -10.86 3.60
CA ASP A 517 -15.27 -11.76 4.62
C ASP A 517 -14.24 -12.07 5.71
N LEU A 518 -14.51 -11.57 6.92
CA LEU A 518 -13.66 -11.79 8.09
C LEU A 518 -13.58 -13.24 8.54
N LYS A 519 -14.64 -14.05 8.29
CA LYS A 519 -14.69 -15.46 8.72
C LYS A 519 -13.62 -16.31 8.06
N ASN A 520 -13.20 -15.90 6.87
CA ASN A 520 -12.17 -16.59 6.09
C ASN A 520 -10.75 -16.06 6.35
N HIS A 521 -10.57 -15.15 7.30
CA HIS A 521 -9.24 -14.63 7.62
C HIS A 521 -8.35 -15.73 8.24
N PRO A 522 -7.15 -16.01 7.69
CA PRO A 522 -6.38 -17.20 8.03
C PRO A 522 -5.64 -17.14 9.38
N ILE A 523 -5.55 -15.98 10.02
CA ILE A 523 -4.68 -15.75 11.20
C ILE A 523 -4.90 -16.79 12.33
N LYS A 524 -6.15 -17.12 12.65
CA LYS A 524 -6.46 -18.11 13.70
C LYS A 524 -5.98 -19.50 13.32
N ILE A 525 -6.10 -19.87 12.04
CA ILE A 525 -5.61 -21.17 11.53
C ILE A 525 -4.09 -21.20 11.63
N PHE A 526 -3.41 -20.12 11.25
CA PHE A 526 -1.96 -20.05 11.35
C PHE A 526 -1.48 -20.14 12.80
N LEU A 527 -2.03 -19.33 13.71
CA LEU A 527 -1.68 -19.36 15.14
C LEU A 527 -1.95 -20.73 15.78
N LYS A 528 -3.06 -21.40 15.41
CA LYS A 528 -3.40 -22.75 15.88
C LYS A 528 -2.39 -23.78 15.41
N ASN A 529 -1.85 -23.65 14.22
CA ASN A 529 -0.85 -24.56 13.65
C ASN A 529 0.59 -24.20 14.02
N GLY A 530 0.79 -23.20 14.90
CA GLY A 530 2.10 -22.77 15.36
C GLY A 530 2.91 -22.01 14.32
N ILE A 531 2.23 -21.39 13.35
CA ILE A 531 2.85 -20.47 12.40
C ILE A 531 3.08 -19.14 13.11
N LYS A 532 4.27 -18.59 12.96
CA LYS A 532 4.66 -17.30 13.54
C LYS A 532 3.91 -16.17 12.82
N CYS A 533 3.20 -15.33 13.56
CA CYS A 533 2.43 -14.21 13.04
C CYS A 533 2.78 -12.91 13.77
N VAL A 534 2.83 -11.81 13.04
CA VAL A 534 2.98 -10.45 13.57
C VAL A 534 2.02 -9.51 12.87
N GLN A 535 1.88 -8.30 13.38
CA GLN A 535 1.03 -7.26 12.77
C GLN A 535 1.88 -6.11 12.21
N GLY A 536 1.31 -5.38 11.27
CA GLY A 536 1.84 -4.13 10.73
C GLY A 536 0.73 -3.24 10.19
N THR A 537 1.00 -1.96 9.98
CA THR A 537 0.01 -1.00 9.46
C THR A 537 -0.01 -0.90 7.94
N ASP A 538 1.01 -1.39 7.27
CA ASP A 538 1.25 -1.19 5.83
C ASP A 538 1.44 0.30 5.45
N GLY A 539 1.03 1.20 6.30
CA GLY A 539 1.10 2.64 6.12
C GLY A 539 -0.09 3.35 6.72
N GLY A 540 -0.12 3.39 8.04
CA GLY A 540 -1.25 3.90 8.82
C GLY A 540 -1.76 5.25 8.37
N GLY A 541 -0.88 6.17 8.00
CA GLY A 541 -1.28 7.51 7.56
C GLY A 541 -2.09 7.50 6.26
N MET A 542 -1.73 6.63 5.31
CA MET A 542 -2.44 6.48 4.04
C MET A 542 -3.80 5.79 4.23
N TYR A 543 -3.85 4.79 5.10
CA TYR A 543 -5.06 4.01 5.36
C TYR A 543 -5.91 4.58 6.50
N GLY A 544 -5.48 5.68 7.12
CA GLY A 544 -6.22 6.37 8.17
C GLY A 544 -6.34 5.55 9.47
N SER A 545 -5.30 4.78 9.80
CA SER A 545 -5.21 3.96 11.01
C SER A 545 -3.84 4.09 11.65
N ASP A 546 -3.72 3.67 12.90
CA ASP A 546 -2.46 3.52 13.59
C ASP A 546 -2.30 2.08 14.13
N THR A 547 -1.17 1.79 14.79
CA THR A 547 -0.92 0.46 15.35
C THR A 547 -1.94 0.07 16.42
N PHE A 548 -2.50 1.05 17.09
CA PHE A 548 -3.54 0.82 18.09
C PHE A 548 -4.88 0.47 17.44
N ASP A 549 -5.22 1.15 16.33
CA ASP A 549 -6.39 0.80 15.51
C ASP A 549 -6.28 -0.62 14.94
N GLU A 550 -5.08 -1.04 14.48
CA GLU A 550 -4.83 -2.41 14.04
C GLU A 550 -5.06 -3.42 15.17
N GLN A 551 -4.53 -3.13 16.36
CA GLN A 551 -4.75 -3.97 17.53
C GLN A 551 -6.23 -4.12 17.88
N LEU A 552 -6.96 -3.00 17.91
CA LEU A 552 -8.39 -3.01 18.19
C LEU A 552 -9.17 -3.77 17.12
N ALA A 553 -8.76 -3.65 15.86
CA ALA A 553 -9.38 -4.40 14.76
C ALA A 553 -9.17 -5.91 14.91
N LEU A 554 -7.96 -6.35 15.23
CA LEU A 554 -7.67 -7.77 15.51
C LEU A 554 -8.51 -8.30 16.68
N GLN A 555 -8.68 -7.50 17.74
CA GLN A 555 -9.47 -7.89 18.90
C GLN A 555 -10.98 -7.94 18.62
N ASN A 556 -11.50 -6.92 17.95
CA ASN A 556 -12.94 -6.74 17.79
C ASN A 556 -13.51 -7.40 16.55
N LEU A 557 -12.74 -7.45 15.46
CA LEU A 557 -13.20 -7.99 14.18
C LEU A 557 -12.83 -9.45 14.00
N LEU A 558 -11.63 -9.84 14.44
CA LEU A 558 -11.15 -11.22 14.36
C LEU A 558 -11.25 -11.97 15.69
N GLU A 559 -11.69 -11.30 16.75
CA GLU A 559 -11.91 -11.87 18.07
C GLU A 559 -10.71 -12.67 18.61
N LEU A 560 -9.48 -12.13 18.44
CA LEU A 560 -8.28 -12.77 18.94
C LEU A 560 -8.28 -12.78 20.46
N SER A 561 -7.97 -13.94 21.02
CA SER A 561 -7.82 -14.15 22.46
C SER A 561 -6.50 -13.55 22.99
N ASP A 562 -6.41 -13.40 24.30
CA ASP A 562 -5.16 -12.93 24.95
C ASP A 562 -3.99 -13.89 24.72
N ASP A 563 -4.24 -15.20 24.62
CA ASP A 563 -3.22 -16.21 24.29
C ASP A 563 -2.73 -16.08 22.85
N GLU A 564 -3.62 -15.80 21.90
CA GLU A 564 -3.26 -15.56 20.51
C GLU A 564 -2.41 -14.28 20.38
N PHE A 565 -2.77 -13.22 21.09
CA PHE A 565 -1.93 -12.03 21.18
C PHE A 565 -0.59 -12.29 21.84
N ALA A 566 -0.54 -13.11 22.90
CA ALA A 566 0.71 -13.46 23.55
C ALA A 566 1.68 -14.15 22.59
N LYS A 567 1.19 -15.09 21.77
CA LYS A 567 2.00 -15.76 20.72
C LYS A 567 2.54 -14.75 19.70
N MET A 568 1.72 -13.81 19.25
CA MET A 568 2.18 -12.76 18.33
C MET A 568 3.27 -11.88 18.96
N ARG A 569 3.12 -11.52 20.23
CA ARG A 569 4.12 -10.72 20.97
C ARG A 569 5.43 -11.47 21.17
N GLU A 570 5.39 -12.77 21.41
CA GLU A 570 6.60 -13.59 21.51
C GLU A 570 7.42 -13.52 20.21
N VAL A 571 6.75 -13.56 19.06
CA VAL A 571 7.40 -13.41 17.75
C VAL A 571 7.95 -12.00 17.56
N GLU A 572 7.19 -10.97 17.95
CA GLU A 572 7.61 -9.57 17.94
C GLU A 572 8.87 -9.36 18.78
N ASP A 573 8.88 -9.89 20.02
CA ASP A 573 10.02 -9.81 20.93
C ASP A 573 11.24 -10.59 20.40
N GLU A 574 11.04 -11.73 19.76
CA GLU A 574 12.11 -12.49 19.09
C GLU A 574 12.75 -11.66 17.98
N ILE A 575 11.95 -11.06 17.11
CA ILE A 575 12.45 -10.26 15.97
C ILE A 575 13.21 -9.04 16.48
N THR A 576 12.65 -8.29 17.42
CA THR A 576 13.27 -7.06 17.94
C THR A 576 14.57 -7.35 18.67
N THR A 577 14.62 -8.41 19.48
CA THR A 577 15.83 -8.83 20.18
C THR A 577 16.95 -9.19 19.21
N LYS A 578 16.64 -10.03 18.20
CA LYS A 578 17.60 -10.43 17.17
C LYS A 578 18.09 -9.25 16.36
N ASN A 579 17.21 -8.34 15.96
CA ASN A 579 17.56 -7.18 15.17
C ASN A 579 18.36 -6.12 15.94
N ASN A 580 18.16 -6.01 17.26
CA ASN A 580 18.99 -5.15 18.08
C ASN A 580 20.42 -5.67 18.21
N ILE A 581 20.61 -6.98 18.40
CA ILE A 581 21.93 -7.62 18.40
C ILE A 581 22.59 -7.44 17.02
N TYR A 582 21.86 -7.71 15.97
CA TYR A 582 22.32 -7.55 14.60
C TYR A 582 22.75 -6.12 14.28
N PHE A 583 21.97 -5.10 14.72
CA PHE A 583 22.33 -3.71 14.55
C PHE A 583 23.66 -3.36 15.21
N MET A 584 23.89 -3.82 16.44
CA MET A 584 25.16 -3.56 17.14
C MET A 584 26.35 -4.19 16.42
N GLN A 585 26.24 -5.46 16.04
CA GLN A 585 27.28 -6.18 15.29
C GLN A 585 27.57 -5.52 13.94
N LYS A 586 26.53 -5.07 13.28
CA LYS A 586 26.65 -4.44 11.96
C LYS A 586 27.22 -3.03 12.04
N SER A 587 26.94 -2.30 13.10
CA SER A 587 27.53 -0.97 13.36
C SER A 587 29.05 -1.06 13.45
N GLU A 588 29.59 -2.02 14.21
CA GLU A 588 31.03 -2.25 14.29
C GLU A 588 31.67 -2.63 12.95
N LYS A 589 30.96 -3.44 12.13
CA LYS A 589 31.42 -3.81 10.79
C LYS A 589 31.37 -2.62 9.83
N PHE A 590 30.35 -1.77 9.95
CA PHE A 590 30.18 -0.60 9.09
C PHE A 590 31.24 0.46 9.30
N ASP A 591 31.66 0.72 10.52
CA ASP A 591 32.77 1.63 10.81
C ASP A 591 34.08 1.15 10.17
N LYS A 592 34.34 -0.16 10.20
CA LYS A 592 35.48 -0.77 9.51
C LYS A 592 35.33 -0.70 7.99
N PHE A 593 34.12 -0.90 7.47
CA PHE A 593 33.81 -0.78 6.05
C PHE A 593 34.07 0.64 5.54
N LEU A 594 33.69 1.65 6.28
CA LEU A 594 33.96 3.04 5.92
C LEU A 594 35.46 3.34 5.91
N SER A 595 36.22 2.86 6.90
CA SER A 595 37.68 3.04 6.98
C SER A 595 38.14 4.50 6.73
N GLY A 596 37.38 5.48 7.25
CA GLY A 596 37.62 6.91 7.06
C GLY A 596 37.11 7.53 5.75
N ARG A 597 36.50 6.74 4.87
CA ARG A 597 35.82 7.21 3.65
C ARG A 597 34.41 7.73 4.01
N THR A 598 33.85 8.55 3.13
CA THR A 598 32.43 8.92 3.18
C THR A 598 31.53 7.72 2.81
N ILE A 599 30.28 7.77 3.22
CA ILE A 599 29.27 6.75 2.82
C ILE A 599 29.21 6.65 1.30
N LYS A 600 29.22 7.80 0.61
CA LYS A 600 29.19 7.85 -0.86
C LYS A 600 30.36 7.10 -1.48
N GLU A 601 31.58 7.40 -1.06
CA GLU A 601 32.78 6.74 -1.58
C GLU A 601 32.78 5.23 -1.33
N ALA A 602 32.45 4.81 -0.11
CA ALA A 602 32.43 3.41 0.27
C ALA A 602 31.36 2.59 -0.47
N ILE A 603 30.16 3.14 -0.64
CA ILE A 603 29.06 2.47 -1.35
C ILE A 603 29.35 2.36 -2.85
N LEU A 604 29.86 3.43 -3.49
CA LEU A 604 30.21 3.38 -4.92
C LEU A 604 31.30 2.36 -5.21
N GLU A 605 32.32 2.29 -4.36
CA GLU A 605 33.39 1.31 -4.52
C GLU A 605 32.89 -0.13 -4.35
N GLU A 606 31.99 -0.38 -3.39
CA GLU A 606 31.41 -1.71 -3.17
C GLU A 606 30.46 -2.10 -4.32
N GLU A 607 29.66 -1.15 -4.83
CA GLU A 607 28.80 -1.38 -6.00
C GLU A 607 29.64 -1.73 -7.24
N ASP A 608 30.71 -0.98 -7.52
CA ASP A 608 31.65 -1.27 -8.63
C ASP A 608 32.31 -2.64 -8.51
N LYS A 609 32.65 -3.07 -7.31
CA LYS A 609 33.19 -4.40 -7.06
C LYS A 609 32.19 -5.48 -7.46
N TYR A 610 30.94 -5.38 -7.03
CA TYR A 610 29.89 -6.34 -7.37
C TYR A 610 29.53 -6.32 -8.86
N MET A 611 29.58 -5.17 -9.51
CA MET A 611 29.38 -5.08 -10.96
C MET A 611 30.45 -5.86 -11.72
N LYS A 612 31.73 -5.72 -11.37
CA LYS A 612 32.84 -6.46 -11.99
C LYS A 612 32.74 -7.97 -11.75
N GLU A 613 32.30 -8.40 -10.57
CA GLU A 613 32.07 -9.83 -10.26
C GLU A 613 30.96 -10.44 -11.15
N THR A 614 29.91 -9.66 -11.46
CA THR A 614 28.76 -10.14 -12.25
C THR A 614 29.01 -10.09 -13.76
N GLU A 615 29.83 -9.16 -14.27
CA GLU A 615 30.20 -9.08 -15.68
C GLU A 615 31.02 -10.31 -16.13
N ASN A 616 31.91 -10.82 -15.29
CA ASN A 616 32.70 -12.01 -15.57
C ASN A 616 31.87 -13.31 -15.65
N GLN A 617 30.69 -13.35 -15.05
CA GLN A 617 29.79 -14.51 -15.09
C GLN A 617 28.93 -14.56 -16.37
N ASP A 618 28.73 -13.44 -17.04
CA ASP A 618 27.83 -13.32 -18.21
C ASP A 618 28.49 -13.66 -19.53
N GLU A 619 29.78 -13.49 -19.70
CA GLU A 619 30.48 -13.90 -20.94
C GLU A 619 30.31 -15.41 -21.23
N LEU A 620 30.10 -16.21 -20.20
CA LEU A 620 29.85 -17.66 -20.33
C LEU A 620 28.41 -18.01 -20.75
N ARG A 621 27.42 -17.11 -20.57
CA ARG A 621 26.00 -17.37 -20.84
C ARG A 621 25.49 -16.86 -22.20
N ILE A 622 26.22 -15.97 -22.86
CA ILE A 622 25.75 -15.29 -24.10
C ILE A 622 25.76 -16.25 -25.31
N ASN A 623 26.58 -17.27 -25.32
CA ASN A 623 26.75 -18.15 -26.49
C ASN A 623 25.61 -19.16 -26.74
N THR A 624 24.68 -19.34 -25.79
CA THR A 624 23.56 -20.31 -25.95
C THR A 624 22.23 -19.65 -26.34
N LYS A 625 22.17 -18.31 -26.41
CA LYS A 625 20.92 -17.53 -26.53
C LYS A 625 20.56 -17.11 -27.97
N LEU A 626 21.50 -17.13 -28.88
CA LEU A 626 21.34 -16.54 -30.22
C LEU A 626 20.42 -17.32 -31.18
N ASP A 627 20.20 -18.61 -30.97
CA ASP A 627 19.40 -19.45 -31.88
C ASP A 627 17.88 -19.39 -31.60
N SER A 628 17.45 -19.13 -30.35
CA SER A 628 16.05 -19.02 -29.99
C SER A 628 15.40 -17.67 -30.36
N GLU A 629 16.19 -16.60 -30.48
CA GLU A 629 15.68 -15.26 -30.83
C GLU A 629 15.21 -15.13 -32.27
N LYS A 630 15.72 -15.92 -33.20
CA LYS A 630 15.33 -15.87 -34.62
C LYS A 630 13.94 -16.47 -34.86
N GLU A 631 13.55 -17.51 -34.14
CA GLU A 631 12.23 -18.11 -34.24
C GLU A 631 11.13 -17.24 -33.62
N LEU A 632 11.48 -16.49 -32.57
CA LEU A 632 10.53 -15.60 -31.89
C LEU A 632 10.15 -14.36 -32.71
N ALA A 633 11.10 -13.82 -33.45
CA ALA A 633 10.91 -12.62 -34.28
C ALA A 633 9.81 -12.77 -35.33
N THR A 634 9.51 -14.00 -35.77
CA THR A 634 8.50 -14.27 -36.80
C THR A 634 7.05 -14.22 -36.28
N LYS A 635 6.82 -14.34 -34.98
CA LYS A 635 5.48 -14.34 -34.40
C LYS A 635 5.10 -13.02 -33.69
N ILE A 636 6.04 -12.09 -33.59
CA ILE A 636 5.75 -10.74 -33.08
C ILE A 636 5.16 -9.90 -34.19
N LYS A 637 3.95 -9.43 -33.97
CA LYS A 637 3.24 -8.61 -34.99
C LYS A 637 2.45 -7.47 -34.32
N ASN A 638 2.12 -6.48 -35.17
CA ASN A 638 1.18 -5.43 -34.77
C ASN A 638 -0.26 -5.99 -34.87
N LEU A 639 -1.14 -5.41 -34.06
CA LEU A 639 -2.57 -5.76 -34.09
C LEU A 639 -3.18 -5.39 -35.47
N PRO A 640 -4.04 -6.24 -36.06
CA PRO A 640 -4.73 -5.94 -37.33
C PRO A 640 -5.50 -4.61 -37.24
N ILE A 641 -5.51 -3.84 -38.32
CA ILE A 641 -6.17 -2.52 -38.36
C ILE A 641 -7.59 -2.63 -38.95
N ASP A 642 -7.80 -3.59 -39.82
CA ASP A 642 -9.01 -3.80 -40.61
C ASP A 642 -10.06 -4.68 -39.94
N LYS A 643 -9.75 -5.27 -38.78
CA LYS A 643 -10.64 -6.15 -38.03
C LYS A 643 -11.07 -5.55 -36.70
N VAL A 644 -12.22 -5.99 -36.18
CA VAL A 644 -12.74 -5.57 -34.89
C VAL A 644 -12.04 -6.35 -33.75
N PRO A 645 -11.35 -5.70 -32.82
CA PRO A 645 -10.80 -6.35 -31.63
C PRO A 645 -11.88 -6.73 -30.61
N ILE A 646 -11.86 -7.98 -30.18
CA ILE A 646 -12.71 -8.49 -29.12
C ILE A 646 -11.84 -8.87 -27.94
N ILE A 647 -11.98 -8.15 -26.84
CA ILE A 647 -11.21 -8.36 -25.62
C ILE A 647 -12.00 -9.28 -24.71
N ILE A 648 -11.44 -10.46 -24.41
CA ILE A 648 -11.98 -11.38 -23.40
C ILE A 648 -11.23 -11.15 -22.10
N ALA A 649 -11.96 -10.71 -21.07
CA ALA A 649 -11.42 -10.49 -19.73
C ALA A 649 -12.05 -11.45 -18.72
N GLY A 650 -11.24 -12.00 -17.83
CA GLY A 650 -11.66 -13.01 -16.84
C GLY A 650 -10.64 -14.13 -16.73
N GLY A 651 -9.37 -13.77 -16.77
CA GLY A 651 -8.27 -14.71 -16.68
C GLY A 651 -7.64 -14.75 -15.30
N SER A 652 -6.76 -13.85 -15.04
CA SER A 652 -5.85 -13.89 -13.88
C SER A 652 -6.44 -13.38 -12.57
N PHE A 653 -7.68 -12.87 -12.56
CA PHE A 653 -8.19 -12.07 -11.44
C PHE A 653 -9.59 -12.52 -11.04
N ASN A 654 -9.67 -13.05 -9.82
CA ASN A 654 -10.91 -13.53 -9.24
C ASN A 654 -11.15 -12.87 -7.88
N THR A 655 -12.32 -12.24 -7.68
CA THR A 655 -12.70 -11.58 -6.43
C THR A 655 -12.93 -12.54 -5.27
N LYS A 656 -13.11 -13.84 -5.56
CA LYS A 656 -13.41 -14.87 -4.54
C LYS A 656 -12.18 -15.63 -4.05
N GLY A 657 -10.99 -15.22 -4.47
CA GLY A 657 -9.75 -15.87 -4.05
C GLY A 657 -9.65 -17.36 -4.37
N ARG A 658 -10.23 -17.80 -5.47
CA ARG A 658 -10.08 -19.15 -6.03
C ARG A 658 -9.21 -19.06 -7.28
N GLU A 659 -8.52 -20.14 -7.62
CA GLU A 659 -8.03 -20.26 -8.99
C GLU A 659 -9.17 -19.92 -9.94
N THR A 660 -8.91 -19.06 -10.92
CA THR A 660 -9.92 -18.64 -11.89
C THR A 660 -10.40 -19.87 -12.64
N LYS A 661 -11.46 -20.47 -12.17
CA LYS A 661 -12.21 -21.47 -12.92
C LYS A 661 -13.35 -20.74 -13.57
N ALA A 662 -13.32 -20.74 -14.90
CA ALA A 662 -14.47 -20.28 -15.65
C ALA A 662 -15.71 -21.12 -15.28
N THR A 663 -16.86 -20.49 -15.05
CA THR A 663 -18.09 -21.18 -14.74
C THR A 663 -18.58 -21.99 -15.92
N GLU A 664 -19.35 -23.08 -15.69
CA GLU A 664 -19.89 -23.89 -16.79
C GLU A 664 -20.77 -23.05 -17.72
N GLU A 665 -21.60 -22.18 -17.15
CA GLU A 665 -22.49 -21.32 -17.93
C GLU A 665 -21.73 -20.24 -18.70
N GLY A 666 -20.75 -19.59 -18.07
CA GLY A 666 -19.88 -18.64 -18.77
C GLY A 666 -19.06 -19.30 -19.89
N LEU A 667 -18.62 -20.56 -19.71
CA LEU A 667 -17.95 -21.33 -20.77
C LEU A 667 -18.90 -21.65 -21.93
N LYS A 668 -20.15 -21.99 -21.67
CA LYS A 668 -21.16 -22.21 -22.69
C LYS A 668 -21.43 -20.93 -23.49
N THR A 669 -21.54 -19.79 -22.78
CA THR A 669 -21.72 -18.47 -23.41
C THR A 669 -20.51 -18.13 -24.27
N LEU A 670 -19.29 -18.30 -23.78
CA LEU A 670 -18.08 -18.06 -24.55
C LEU A 670 -17.99 -18.98 -25.77
N LYS A 671 -18.29 -20.28 -25.62
CA LYS A 671 -18.28 -21.24 -26.71
C LYS A 671 -19.30 -20.87 -27.79
N LYS A 672 -20.57 -20.60 -27.42
CA LYS A 672 -21.61 -20.12 -28.34
C LYS A 672 -21.16 -18.86 -29.09
N PHE A 673 -20.54 -17.92 -28.40
CA PHE A 673 -20.04 -16.71 -29.02
C PHE A 673 -18.95 -17.01 -30.07
N VAL A 674 -17.98 -17.83 -29.70
CA VAL A 674 -16.86 -18.24 -30.59
C VAL A 674 -17.36 -19.03 -31.79
N GLU A 675 -18.38 -19.90 -31.63
CA GLU A 675 -19.00 -20.67 -32.71
C GLU A 675 -19.60 -19.76 -33.80
N ASN A 676 -20.25 -18.68 -33.38
CA ASN A 676 -21.06 -17.84 -34.27
C ASN A 676 -20.36 -16.58 -34.78
N VAL A 677 -19.21 -16.23 -34.22
CA VAL A 677 -18.46 -15.04 -34.66
C VAL A 677 -17.79 -15.28 -36.02
N ASN A 678 -17.77 -14.27 -36.86
CA ASN A 678 -17.06 -14.33 -38.15
C ASN A 678 -15.58 -14.06 -37.97
N SER A 679 -14.76 -15.10 -38.02
CA SER A 679 -13.31 -15.03 -37.80
C SER A 679 -12.56 -14.16 -38.82
N ASN A 680 -13.15 -13.85 -39.99
CA ASN A 680 -12.54 -12.95 -40.94
C ASN A 680 -12.62 -11.48 -40.56
N ASN A 681 -13.64 -11.11 -39.78
CA ASN A 681 -13.94 -9.72 -39.42
C ASN A 681 -13.38 -9.33 -38.06
N VAL A 682 -12.91 -10.29 -37.26
CA VAL A 682 -12.49 -10.07 -35.90
C VAL A 682 -11.13 -10.67 -35.60
N TYR A 683 -10.54 -10.21 -34.54
CA TYR A 683 -9.49 -10.92 -33.82
C TYR A 683 -9.74 -10.79 -32.32
N PHE A 684 -9.35 -11.81 -31.58
CA PHE A 684 -9.46 -11.78 -30.13
C PHE A 684 -8.17 -11.23 -29.50
N VAL A 685 -8.34 -10.56 -28.36
CA VAL A 685 -7.24 -10.00 -27.57
C VAL A 685 -7.32 -10.54 -26.16
N ILE A 686 -6.20 -11.08 -25.69
CA ILE A 686 -6.03 -11.59 -24.34
C ILE A 686 -4.83 -10.93 -23.66
N GLY A 687 -4.75 -11.04 -22.34
CA GLY A 687 -3.58 -10.61 -21.57
C GLY A 687 -2.44 -11.64 -21.62
N HIS A 688 -1.28 -11.24 -21.11
CA HIS A 688 -0.07 -12.07 -21.14
C HIS A 688 -0.10 -13.30 -20.21
N LYS A 689 -1.03 -13.38 -19.26
CA LYS A 689 -1.10 -14.52 -18.33
C LYS A 689 -1.92 -15.70 -18.84
N MET A 690 -2.86 -15.46 -19.73
CA MET A 690 -3.68 -16.50 -20.36
C MET A 690 -4.21 -17.54 -19.36
N GLN A 691 -5.13 -17.13 -18.49
CA GLN A 691 -5.77 -17.96 -17.46
C GLN A 691 -7.30 -17.83 -17.56
N GLY A 692 -8.08 -18.67 -16.88
CA GLY A 692 -9.52 -18.63 -16.81
C GLY A 692 -10.19 -18.58 -18.18
N TYR A 693 -11.04 -17.59 -18.42
CA TYR A 693 -11.72 -17.40 -19.72
C TYR A 693 -10.78 -17.10 -20.87
N GLU A 694 -9.64 -16.46 -20.64
CA GLU A 694 -8.62 -16.23 -21.67
C GLU A 694 -8.00 -17.56 -22.14
N LYS A 695 -7.72 -18.48 -21.21
CA LYS A 695 -7.28 -19.83 -21.53
C LYS A 695 -8.41 -20.63 -22.19
N ALA A 696 -9.63 -20.52 -21.66
CA ALA A 696 -10.79 -21.19 -22.23
C ALA A 696 -11.05 -20.79 -23.68
N LEU A 697 -10.87 -19.51 -24.04
CA LEU A 697 -10.97 -19.05 -25.43
C LEU A 697 -10.01 -19.82 -26.34
N VAL A 698 -8.76 -19.98 -25.93
CA VAL A 698 -7.74 -20.73 -26.71
C VAL A 698 -8.13 -22.21 -26.82
N ASP A 699 -8.57 -22.82 -25.72
CA ASP A 699 -8.98 -24.23 -25.71
C ASP A 699 -10.22 -24.48 -26.56
N ILE A 700 -11.23 -23.60 -26.50
CA ILE A 700 -12.45 -23.66 -27.32
C ILE A 700 -12.13 -23.50 -28.80
N SER A 701 -11.24 -22.59 -29.19
CA SER A 701 -10.86 -22.42 -30.59
C SER A 701 -10.24 -23.69 -31.16
N LYS A 702 -9.46 -24.42 -30.38
CA LYS A 702 -8.89 -25.72 -30.73
C LYS A 702 -9.96 -26.81 -30.82
N GLU A 703 -10.85 -26.88 -29.84
CA GLU A 703 -11.96 -27.85 -29.79
C GLU A 703 -12.87 -27.72 -31.02
N LEU A 704 -13.20 -26.50 -31.40
CA LEU A 704 -14.04 -26.20 -32.54
C LEU A 704 -13.32 -26.34 -33.90
N ASN A 705 -12.02 -26.56 -33.89
CA ASN A 705 -11.15 -26.53 -35.07
C ASN A 705 -11.40 -25.27 -35.94
N LYS A 706 -11.66 -24.14 -35.29
CA LYS A 706 -11.99 -22.87 -35.93
C LYS A 706 -10.72 -22.01 -35.98
N GLU A 707 -10.31 -21.63 -37.16
CA GLU A 707 -9.20 -20.69 -37.33
C GLU A 707 -9.61 -19.29 -36.85
N ILE A 708 -9.25 -18.96 -35.63
CA ILE A 708 -9.52 -17.69 -34.99
C ILE A 708 -8.20 -17.03 -34.71
N GLU A 709 -8.08 -15.77 -35.11
CA GLU A 709 -6.92 -14.97 -34.75
C GLU A 709 -6.99 -14.54 -33.29
N ILE A 710 -6.07 -15.03 -32.44
CA ILE A 710 -5.93 -14.63 -31.02
C ILE A 710 -4.59 -13.95 -30.86
N ASN A 711 -4.60 -12.70 -30.41
CA ASN A 711 -3.40 -11.93 -30.14
C ASN A 711 -3.28 -11.66 -28.64
N ALA A 712 -2.08 -11.85 -28.10
CA ALA A 712 -1.78 -11.46 -26.73
C ALA A 712 -1.10 -10.10 -26.70
N ILE A 713 -1.63 -9.15 -25.95
CA ILE A 713 -0.90 -7.93 -25.62
C ILE A 713 0.00 -8.22 -24.44
N VAL A 714 1.29 -8.13 -24.72
CA VAL A 714 2.31 -8.37 -23.71
C VAL A 714 3.09 -7.09 -23.44
N PRO A 715 3.56 -6.94 -22.25
CA PRO A 715 4.49 -5.88 -21.90
C PRO A 715 5.81 -6.00 -22.70
N LYS A 716 6.50 -4.85 -22.96
CA LYS A 716 7.75 -4.81 -23.74
C LYS A 716 8.83 -5.73 -23.18
N ASN A 717 8.91 -5.86 -21.87
CA ASN A 717 9.90 -6.67 -21.17
C ASN A 717 9.33 -7.99 -20.65
N VAL A 718 8.31 -8.56 -21.32
CA VAL A 718 7.79 -9.87 -20.98
C VAL A 718 8.90 -10.92 -21.03
N THR A 719 8.93 -11.84 -20.07
CA THR A 719 9.93 -12.89 -20.02
C THR A 719 9.75 -13.88 -21.19
N GLU A 720 10.84 -14.48 -21.66
CA GLU A 720 10.82 -15.51 -22.67
C GLU A 720 9.92 -16.70 -22.29
N LYS A 721 9.88 -17.05 -21.00
CA LYS A 721 9.00 -18.09 -20.48
C LYS A 721 7.52 -17.79 -20.75
N VAL A 722 7.11 -16.53 -20.59
CA VAL A 722 5.72 -16.11 -20.86
C VAL A 722 5.47 -16.10 -22.37
N LYS A 723 6.41 -15.61 -23.18
CA LYS A 723 6.30 -15.66 -24.64
C LYS A 723 6.20 -17.09 -25.13
N ASN A 724 7.07 -17.99 -24.67
CA ASN A 724 7.04 -19.41 -25.05
C ASN A 724 5.73 -20.08 -24.67
N ARG A 725 5.20 -19.81 -23.48
CA ARG A 725 3.89 -20.33 -23.06
C ARG A 725 2.75 -19.88 -24.00
N LEU A 726 2.76 -18.61 -24.42
CA LEU A 726 1.77 -18.11 -25.39
C LEU A 726 1.94 -18.77 -26.76
N LEU A 727 3.18 -18.96 -27.21
CA LEU A 727 3.48 -19.63 -28.48
C LEU A 727 3.09 -21.11 -28.47
N ASP A 728 3.40 -21.83 -27.36
CA ASP A 728 3.03 -23.23 -27.18
C ASP A 728 1.51 -23.42 -27.09
N ALA A 729 0.79 -22.41 -26.64
CA ALA A 729 -0.67 -22.40 -26.65
C ALA A 729 -1.29 -22.08 -28.01
N ASN A 730 -0.51 -21.88 -29.07
CA ASN A 730 -0.96 -21.49 -30.43
C ASN A 730 -1.66 -20.11 -30.48
N VAL A 731 -1.21 -19.17 -29.66
CA VAL A 731 -1.61 -17.77 -29.82
C VAL A 731 -1.07 -17.27 -31.16
N SER A 732 -1.95 -16.69 -31.98
CA SER A 732 -1.68 -16.33 -33.40
C SER A 732 -0.64 -15.21 -33.51
N GLY A 733 -0.54 -14.36 -32.51
CA GLY A 733 0.43 -13.27 -32.47
C GLY A 733 0.63 -12.68 -31.10
N ILE A 734 1.79 -12.08 -30.89
CA ILE A 734 2.15 -11.35 -29.69
C ILE A 734 2.34 -9.88 -30.10
N CYS A 735 1.54 -9.00 -29.51
CA CYS A 735 1.69 -7.56 -29.65
C CYS A 735 2.45 -7.02 -28.45
N ILE A 736 3.63 -6.49 -28.70
CA ILE A 736 4.42 -5.84 -27.65
C ILE A 736 3.91 -4.41 -27.50
N SER A 737 3.43 -4.12 -26.31
CA SER A 737 2.92 -2.80 -25.96
C SER A 737 4.02 -1.74 -26.00
N PRO A 738 3.76 -0.51 -26.54
CA PRO A 738 4.72 0.57 -26.47
C PRO A 738 4.92 0.99 -25.01
N GLU A 739 6.18 1.23 -24.64
CA GLU A 739 6.52 1.67 -23.30
C GLU A 739 6.12 3.11 -23.05
N THR A 740 5.43 3.29 -21.93
CA THR A 740 5.48 4.55 -21.21
C THR A 740 5.61 4.21 -19.72
N GLU A 741 6.53 4.84 -19.02
CA GLU A 741 6.85 4.59 -17.60
C GLU A 741 5.64 4.63 -16.65
N GLU A 742 4.54 5.20 -17.09
CA GLU A 742 3.34 5.45 -16.28
C GLU A 742 2.18 4.52 -16.59
N LEU A 743 2.34 3.64 -17.57
CA LEU A 743 1.22 2.86 -18.08
C LEU A 743 1.34 1.41 -17.65
N GLY A 744 0.54 1.00 -16.66
CA GLY A 744 0.29 -0.40 -16.42
C GLY A 744 -0.27 -1.08 -17.67
N ILE A 745 -0.21 -2.41 -17.74
CA ILE A 745 -0.62 -3.19 -18.91
C ILE A 745 -2.02 -2.82 -19.45
N TYR A 746 -2.93 -2.41 -18.58
CA TYR A 746 -4.30 -2.00 -18.97
C TYR A 746 -4.34 -0.66 -19.71
N LYS A 747 -3.41 0.24 -19.45
CA LYS A 747 -3.24 1.48 -20.23
C LYS A 747 -2.66 1.21 -21.60
N SER A 748 -1.92 0.12 -21.76
CA SER A 748 -1.47 -0.35 -23.06
C SER A 748 -2.63 -0.82 -23.93
N PHE A 749 -3.62 -1.50 -23.37
CA PHE A 749 -4.87 -1.81 -24.04
C PHE A 749 -5.59 -0.53 -24.47
N ASN A 750 -5.62 0.49 -23.62
CA ASN A 750 -6.19 1.79 -23.99
C ASN A 750 -5.46 2.40 -25.17
N TYR A 751 -4.14 2.46 -25.11
CA TYR A 751 -3.35 3.08 -26.17
C TYR A 751 -3.46 2.34 -27.51
N GLU A 752 -3.41 1.02 -27.53
CA GLU A 752 -3.42 0.22 -28.74
C GLU A 752 -4.82 -0.02 -29.31
N ILE A 753 -5.84 -0.07 -28.46
CA ILE A 753 -7.19 -0.44 -28.86
C ILE A 753 -8.19 0.68 -28.61
N PHE A 754 -8.42 1.07 -27.37
CA PHE A 754 -9.56 1.91 -26.98
C PHE A 754 -9.50 3.34 -27.50
N GLU A 755 -8.32 3.92 -27.69
CA GLU A 755 -8.17 5.25 -28.26
C GLU A 755 -8.30 5.27 -29.79
N ARG A 756 -8.01 4.14 -30.46
CA ARG A 756 -7.84 4.09 -31.92
C ARG A 756 -8.88 3.28 -32.67
N ARG A 757 -9.56 2.31 -31.99
CA ARG A 757 -10.35 1.29 -32.63
C ARG A 757 -11.74 1.17 -32.03
N LYS A 758 -12.74 0.90 -32.88
CA LYS A 758 -14.01 0.35 -32.44
C LYS A 758 -13.73 -1.05 -31.88
N SER A 759 -14.10 -1.32 -30.66
CA SER A 759 -13.76 -2.58 -29.98
C SER A 759 -14.92 -3.11 -29.15
N ILE A 760 -14.83 -4.39 -28.78
CA ILE A 760 -15.80 -5.06 -27.93
C ILE A 760 -15.06 -5.62 -26.72
N VAL A 761 -15.55 -5.36 -25.51
CA VAL A 761 -15.03 -5.90 -24.27
C VAL A 761 -16.08 -6.80 -23.65
N ILE A 762 -15.74 -8.05 -23.37
CA ILE A 762 -16.58 -9.02 -22.67
C ILE A 762 -15.86 -9.42 -21.39
N ALA A 763 -16.29 -8.89 -20.27
CA ALA A 763 -15.73 -9.14 -18.96
C ALA A 763 -16.55 -10.22 -18.22
N PHE A 764 -16.08 -11.45 -18.28
CA PHE A 764 -16.72 -12.60 -17.64
C PHE A 764 -16.44 -12.68 -16.14
N ASP A 765 -15.21 -12.38 -15.72
CA ASP A 765 -14.77 -12.44 -14.34
C ASP A 765 -13.57 -11.47 -14.15
N GLY A 766 -13.21 -11.20 -12.91
CA GLY A 766 -12.04 -10.40 -12.58
C GLY A 766 -12.17 -9.58 -11.30
N ASN A 767 -11.13 -8.85 -10.98
CA ASN A 767 -11.11 -7.91 -9.87
C ASN A 767 -10.71 -6.50 -10.33
N SER A 768 -10.06 -5.72 -9.48
CA SER A 768 -9.66 -4.34 -9.78
C SER A 768 -9.01 -4.12 -11.14
N PRO A 769 -8.12 -4.98 -11.65
CA PRO A 769 -7.57 -4.82 -12.99
C PRO A 769 -8.61 -4.88 -14.10
N VAL A 770 -9.56 -5.82 -14.06
CA VAL A 770 -10.62 -5.90 -15.06
C VAL A 770 -11.59 -4.72 -14.92
N SER A 771 -11.90 -4.31 -13.69
CA SER A 771 -12.66 -3.08 -13.42
C SER A 771 -11.97 -1.83 -14.01
N ASN A 772 -10.64 -1.76 -13.96
CA ASN A 772 -9.86 -0.70 -14.59
C ASN A 772 -9.87 -0.80 -16.12
N LEU A 773 -9.78 -2.01 -16.67
CA LEU A 773 -9.91 -2.25 -18.12
C LEU A 773 -11.26 -1.74 -18.65
N VAL A 774 -12.35 -2.04 -17.94
CA VAL A 774 -13.71 -1.56 -18.25
C VAL A 774 -13.78 -0.02 -18.22
N GLN A 775 -13.13 0.61 -17.23
CA GLN A 775 -13.06 2.07 -17.17
C GLN A 775 -12.27 2.67 -18.32
N GLU A 776 -11.13 2.10 -18.68
CA GLU A 776 -10.33 2.56 -19.81
C GLU A 776 -11.07 2.37 -21.14
N ALA A 777 -11.78 1.26 -21.33
CA ALA A 777 -12.61 1.01 -22.51
C ALA A 777 -13.70 2.09 -22.67
N LYS A 778 -14.38 2.45 -21.58
CA LYS A 778 -15.38 3.53 -21.58
C LYS A 778 -14.77 4.89 -21.92
N ASN A 779 -13.54 5.16 -21.44
CA ASN A 779 -12.89 6.47 -21.62
C ASN A 779 -12.26 6.63 -23.03
N GLY A 780 -12.05 5.53 -23.76
CA GLY A 780 -11.41 5.53 -25.06
C GLY A 780 -12.27 6.19 -26.15
N LYS A 781 -11.62 6.84 -27.13
CA LYS A 781 -12.30 7.52 -28.24
C LYS A 781 -12.89 6.55 -29.26
N GLY A 782 -12.42 5.30 -29.27
CA GLY A 782 -12.92 4.24 -30.16
C GLY A 782 -14.35 3.80 -29.84
N LYS A 783 -14.97 4.27 -28.74
CA LYS A 783 -16.33 3.96 -28.32
C LYS A 783 -16.57 2.46 -28.20
N ALA A 784 -15.79 1.80 -27.36
CA ALA A 784 -15.91 0.39 -27.10
C ALA A 784 -17.33 0.00 -26.65
N LYS A 785 -17.84 -1.12 -27.13
CA LYS A 785 -19.03 -1.79 -26.60
C LYS A 785 -18.59 -2.69 -25.45
N ILE A 786 -19.22 -2.55 -24.30
CA ILE A 786 -18.75 -3.15 -23.07
C ILE A 786 -19.85 -4.01 -22.45
N TYR A 787 -19.57 -5.30 -22.26
CA TYR A 787 -20.44 -6.28 -21.66
C TYR A 787 -19.79 -6.83 -20.39
N VAL A 788 -20.50 -6.81 -19.27
CA VAL A 788 -19.95 -7.12 -17.95
C VAL A 788 -20.82 -8.11 -17.20
N ASN A 789 -20.21 -9.15 -16.67
CA ASN A 789 -20.91 -10.14 -15.84
C ASN A 789 -21.26 -9.55 -14.46
N SER A 790 -22.56 -9.42 -14.20
CA SER A 790 -23.11 -8.87 -12.94
C SER A 790 -23.13 -9.88 -11.79
N ASP A 791 -22.80 -11.15 -12.03
CA ASP A 791 -22.64 -12.13 -10.95
C ASP A 791 -21.30 -11.94 -10.21
N VAL A 792 -20.41 -11.10 -10.76
CA VAL A 792 -19.16 -10.71 -10.13
C VAL A 792 -19.31 -9.33 -9.49
N ASP A 793 -19.33 -9.26 -8.17
CA ASP A 793 -19.68 -8.06 -7.40
C ASP A 793 -18.90 -6.80 -7.80
N ILE A 794 -17.58 -6.91 -7.97
CA ILE A 794 -16.75 -5.75 -8.33
C ILE A 794 -17.03 -5.26 -9.75
N LEU A 795 -17.35 -6.17 -10.66
CA LEU A 795 -17.73 -5.84 -12.02
C LEU A 795 -19.13 -5.26 -12.08
N LYS A 796 -20.07 -5.79 -11.29
CA LYS A 796 -21.41 -5.25 -11.11
C LYS A 796 -21.35 -3.81 -10.60
N GLN A 797 -20.64 -3.55 -9.50
CA GLN A 797 -20.45 -2.21 -8.96
C GLN A 797 -19.83 -1.25 -9.98
N LYS A 798 -18.87 -1.75 -10.78
CA LYS A 798 -18.27 -0.96 -11.84
C LYS A 798 -19.28 -0.63 -12.94
N ALA A 799 -20.05 -1.59 -13.39
CA ALA A 799 -21.07 -1.40 -14.41
C ALA A 799 -22.15 -0.41 -13.94
N GLU A 800 -22.62 -0.54 -12.69
CA GLU A 800 -23.56 0.39 -12.07
C GLU A 800 -23.02 1.84 -12.00
N SER A 801 -21.73 2.01 -11.74
CA SER A 801 -21.08 3.33 -11.73
C SER A 801 -20.93 3.95 -13.13
N LEU A 802 -21.11 3.17 -14.19
CA LEU A 802 -20.97 3.56 -15.59
C LEU A 802 -22.31 3.44 -16.36
N GLN A 803 -23.42 3.74 -15.70
CA GLN A 803 -24.78 3.62 -16.28
C GLN A 803 -24.88 4.23 -17.68
N GLY A 804 -25.52 3.49 -18.60
CA GLY A 804 -25.69 3.89 -20.00
C GLY A 804 -24.49 3.63 -20.92
N TYR A 805 -23.36 3.15 -20.40
CA TYR A 805 -22.16 2.84 -21.19
C TYR A 805 -21.81 1.35 -21.20
N VAL A 806 -22.38 0.58 -20.30
CA VAL A 806 -22.06 -0.82 -20.07
C VAL A 806 -23.34 -1.64 -20.06
N THR A 807 -23.37 -2.74 -20.81
CA THR A 807 -24.44 -3.73 -20.79
C THR A 807 -24.09 -4.81 -19.78
N MET A 808 -24.97 -5.05 -18.80
CA MET A 808 -24.80 -6.11 -17.81
C MET A 808 -25.42 -7.41 -18.27
N PHE A 809 -24.74 -8.51 -18.04
CA PHE A 809 -25.27 -9.87 -18.19
C PHE A 809 -25.01 -10.70 -16.93
N ASN A 810 -25.57 -11.87 -16.85
CA ASN A 810 -25.29 -12.85 -15.79
C ASN A 810 -25.18 -14.26 -16.37
N ASP A 811 -24.69 -15.20 -15.60
CA ASP A 811 -24.48 -16.57 -16.06
C ASP A 811 -25.77 -17.30 -16.52
N LYS A 812 -26.95 -16.79 -16.13
CA LYS A 812 -28.24 -17.39 -16.50
C LYS A 812 -28.83 -16.82 -17.80
N ASN A 813 -28.36 -15.67 -18.24
CA ASN A 813 -28.88 -14.99 -19.43
C ASN A 813 -27.89 -15.11 -20.59
N ASP A 814 -28.37 -15.58 -21.72
CA ASP A 814 -27.60 -15.65 -22.92
C ASP A 814 -27.43 -14.25 -23.55
N ILE A 815 -26.23 -13.68 -23.41
CA ILE A 815 -25.90 -12.36 -23.94
C ILE A 815 -25.44 -12.39 -25.40
N VAL A 816 -25.18 -13.57 -25.97
CA VAL A 816 -24.55 -13.72 -27.27
C VAL A 816 -25.39 -13.08 -28.39
N ASP A 817 -26.69 -13.28 -28.36
CA ASP A 817 -27.60 -12.70 -29.37
C ASP A 817 -27.66 -11.17 -29.29
N ASP A 818 -27.61 -10.60 -28.08
CA ASP A 818 -27.56 -9.16 -27.88
C ASP A 818 -26.22 -8.57 -28.36
N ILE A 819 -25.10 -9.26 -28.13
CA ILE A 819 -23.78 -8.85 -28.65
C ILE A 819 -23.81 -8.77 -30.16
N PHE A 820 -24.35 -9.78 -30.86
CA PHE A 820 -24.45 -9.78 -32.34
C PHE A 820 -25.45 -8.75 -32.87
N LYS A 821 -26.54 -8.50 -32.14
CA LYS A 821 -27.51 -7.46 -32.49
C LYS A 821 -26.88 -6.05 -32.41
N ASP A 822 -26.10 -5.80 -31.35
CA ASP A 822 -25.42 -4.53 -31.14
C ASP A 822 -24.20 -4.33 -32.06
N ASN A 823 -23.66 -5.42 -32.61
CA ASN A 823 -22.45 -5.46 -33.42
C ASN A 823 -22.66 -6.40 -34.64
N PRO A 824 -23.52 -6.06 -35.61
CA PRO A 824 -23.83 -6.94 -36.73
C PRO A 824 -22.61 -7.23 -37.61
N GLU A 825 -21.61 -6.40 -37.62
CA GLU A 825 -20.37 -6.54 -38.39
C GLU A 825 -19.50 -7.74 -38.01
N ILE A 826 -19.70 -8.29 -36.78
CA ILE A 826 -18.91 -9.43 -36.29
C ILE A 826 -19.63 -10.79 -36.46
N LYS A 827 -20.87 -10.83 -36.95
CA LYS A 827 -21.67 -12.05 -37.12
C LYS A 827 -21.35 -12.77 -38.39
#